data_29661a88c7f0c5b225c0ec3e1f665f5f
#
_entry.id   29661a88c7f0c5b225c0ec3e1f665f5f
#
_cell.length_a   1.000
_cell.length_b   1.000
_cell.length_c   1.000
_cell.angle_alpha   90.00
_cell.angle_beta   90.00
_cell.angle_gamma   90.00
#
_symmetry.space_group_name_H-M   'P 1'
#
loop_
_entity.id
_entity.type
_entity.pdbx_description
1 polymer ?
#
loop_
_entity_poly.entity_id
_entity_poly.type
_entity_poly.pdbx_seq_one_letter_code
_entity_poly.pdbx_strand_id
1 'polypeptide(L)'
;MFIPLSTYRLQFNKDFTFRQALGIVDYLADLGISTIYASPILEAVPGSNHGYDVTDFAWLNPEIGTVEDLEALVHALHQKGMSWIQDIVPNHMNFSHHNRYLWDVWKKGEESVYASFFDIDWGHPLFGGRLLVPLLDRSLQQAIDDGLFQLLPGGEIGIWNLRFPLNERSRQWIGDEDPLHLAALSRDLPLIQNLLGMQHYLLAPYYGASREINYRRFFSINSLIGLRMDNERVFTEYHRLPLEWLQKGWIQGLRIDHIDGLKDPDTYLDRLRSAAGAGCYIVVEKILEARETLPTHWDIQGSTGYEFQARVDQVLTDKAGAAELTAFYQAAVPGEFADIVFEKKAAYLRNHMNGEWNNLVRFLLDHGLVAGPLVTQTSLKEALGLVIACFPVYRVYDCEQPWIAIAFRAAVGRAPGLFFVLSQLEELFRPGGPDPIRLEFLSKLMQLTGAIAAKGVEDTTFYCYNALLAHNEVGDSPIPVEQDFHQWIKERQRRFPLSMNATSTHDSKRGEDARARLITLCTLATRWTTLTGFWPHPPGLAFNDVYFIYQSIIGSFPKDGRPTPLFSRRTKDYIRKALREAGERSTHVAPDHRYEQACMAFIDRLLDPEGGFIDTIQPFLRELDGAANPRSLEMVVLKTTLPGIPDFYQGSENWNLTYVDPDNRGTVSFRRQPDAGVKWFVTRTLLHFRKKNPLLFQHGEYLPVAGEGVLAYARRREDQWLLVVISLDGNRGNGGNDGSGHVLELPPGFPTSWIHLFTGEPLTTTGGLRPDQLEHRLIVLEHGCFL
;
A
#
# COMPACT_ATOMS: atom_id res chain seq x y z
N MET A 1 5.78 -6.06 27.39
CA MET A 1 5.32 -5.83 26.02
C MET A 1 5.86 -6.93 25.13
N PHE A 2 5.00 -7.49 24.28
CA PHE A 2 5.43 -8.44 23.26
C PHE A 2 6.23 -7.70 22.15
N ILE A 3 7.35 -8.26 21.72
CA ILE A 3 8.17 -7.73 20.63
C ILE A 3 8.47 -8.88 19.68
N PRO A 4 7.99 -8.85 18.43
CA PRO A 4 8.33 -9.84 17.42
C PRO A 4 9.82 -9.75 17.06
N LEU A 5 10.46 -10.88 16.75
CA LEU A 5 11.82 -10.89 16.22
C LEU A 5 11.84 -10.80 14.69
N SER A 6 10.79 -11.30 14.07
CA SER A 6 10.52 -11.23 12.63
C SER A 6 9.04 -11.47 12.39
N THR A 7 8.51 -10.93 11.30
CA THR A 7 7.13 -11.18 10.85
C THR A 7 7.14 -11.83 9.47
N TYR A 8 6.10 -12.63 9.21
CA TYR A 8 5.84 -13.21 7.89
C TYR A 8 4.39 -12.99 7.51
N ARG A 9 4.15 -12.17 6.49
CA ARG A 9 2.82 -11.83 6.02
C ARG A 9 2.20 -12.97 5.23
N LEU A 10 1.04 -13.46 5.70
CA LEU A 10 0.20 -14.45 5.03
C LEU A 10 -1.11 -13.80 4.54
N GLN A 11 -1.49 -14.08 3.31
CA GLN A 11 -2.74 -13.64 2.70
C GLN A 11 -3.77 -14.76 2.78
N PHE A 12 -4.69 -14.66 3.75
CA PHE A 12 -5.79 -15.61 3.91
C PHE A 12 -6.92 -15.31 2.94
N ASN A 13 -7.41 -16.35 2.30
CA ASN A 13 -8.58 -16.34 1.42
C ASN A 13 -9.09 -17.79 1.24
N LYS A 14 -10.08 -18.02 0.38
CA LYS A 14 -10.64 -19.35 0.09
C LYS A 14 -9.61 -20.36 -0.47
N ASP A 15 -8.53 -19.86 -1.11
CA ASP A 15 -7.47 -20.68 -1.71
C ASP A 15 -6.28 -20.87 -0.75
N PHE A 16 -6.24 -20.12 0.36
CA PHE A 16 -5.27 -20.27 1.44
C PHE A 16 -5.93 -20.07 2.81
N THR A 17 -6.38 -21.16 3.40
CA THR A 17 -7.19 -21.24 4.63
C THR A 17 -6.34 -21.45 5.88
N PHE A 18 -6.95 -21.43 7.09
CA PHE A 18 -6.26 -21.78 8.34
C PHE A 18 -5.67 -23.19 8.31
N ARG A 19 -6.33 -24.14 7.67
CA ARG A 19 -5.83 -25.53 7.53
C ARG A 19 -4.59 -25.60 6.65
N GLN A 20 -4.54 -24.82 5.58
CA GLN A 20 -3.36 -24.74 4.73
C GLN A 20 -2.22 -24.04 5.45
N ALA A 21 -2.49 -22.97 6.21
CA ALA A 21 -1.51 -22.30 7.05
C ALA A 21 -0.97 -23.22 8.16
N LEU A 22 -1.81 -24.06 8.75
CA LEU A 22 -1.37 -25.10 9.72
C LEU A 22 -0.33 -26.04 9.09
N GLY A 23 -0.51 -26.40 7.81
CA GLY A 23 0.42 -27.25 7.05
C GLY A 23 1.80 -26.66 6.78
N ILE A 24 1.98 -25.35 6.98
CA ILE A 24 3.26 -24.66 6.72
C ILE A 24 3.94 -24.12 8.00
N VAL A 25 3.39 -24.38 9.18
CA VAL A 25 3.98 -23.92 10.45
C VAL A 25 5.41 -24.43 10.63
N ASP A 26 5.67 -25.69 10.32
CA ASP A 26 7.02 -26.28 10.41
C ASP A 26 8.00 -25.63 9.43
N TYR A 27 7.54 -25.29 8.21
CA TYR A 27 8.33 -24.58 7.21
C TYR A 27 8.74 -23.18 7.70
N LEU A 28 7.79 -22.42 8.25
CA LEU A 28 8.04 -21.08 8.79
C LEU A 28 8.96 -21.11 10.02
N ALA A 29 8.79 -22.11 10.88
CA ALA A 29 9.64 -22.32 12.05
C ALA A 29 11.09 -22.67 11.64
N ASP A 30 11.28 -23.55 10.61
CA ASP A 30 12.60 -23.87 10.06
C ASP A 30 13.26 -22.66 9.37
N LEU A 31 12.49 -21.85 8.66
CA LEU A 31 12.98 -20.59 8.07
C LEU A 31 13.47 -19.61 9.15
N GLY A 32 12.96 -19.72 10.38
CA GLY A 32 13.34 -18.86 11.51
C GLY A 32 12.34 -17.74 11.79
N ILE A 33 11.14 -17.79 11.23
CA ILE A 33 10.07 -16.81 11.52
C ILE A 33 9.60 -16.94 12.97
N SER A 34 9.40 -15.80 13.64
CA SER A 34 8.89 -15.74 15.01
C SER A 34 7.40 -15.41 15.11
N THR A 35 6.84 -14.77 14.10
CA THR A 35 5.49 -14.21 14.19
C THR A 35 4.80 -14.24 12.83
N ILE A 36 3.58 -14.76 12.77
CA ILE A 36 2.71 -14.59 11.62
C ILE A 36 2.12 -13.17 11.64
N TYR A 37 2.07 -12.54 10.50
CA TYR A 37 1.34 -11.31 10.24
C TYR A 37 0.21 -11.64 9.25
N ALA A 38 -1.01 -11.78 9.76
CA ALA A 38 -2.16 -12.23 9.00
C ALA A 38 -2.87 -11.08 8.30
N SER A 39 -3.31 -11.30 7.05
CA SER A 39 -4.31 -10.44 6.40
C SER A 39 -5.62 -10.41 7.19
N PRO A 40 -6.58 -9.51 6.88
CA PRO A 40 -7.88 -9.50 7.55
C PRO A 40 -8.58 -10.86 7.46
N ILE A 41 -9.13 -11.34 8.58
CA ILE A 41 -9.80 -12.66 8.70
C ILE A 41 -11.25 -12.55 9.15
N LEU A 42 -11.78 -11.34 9.30
CA LEU A 42 -13.21 -11.12 9.54
C LEU A 42 -14.02 -11.43 8.30
N GLU A 43 -15.33 -11.67 8.48
CA GLU A 43 -16.23 -11.98 7.37
C GLU A 43 -16.21 -10.87 6.32
N ALA A 44 -15.97 -11.26 5.08
CA ALA A 44 -15.78 -10.37 3.93
C ALA A 44 -16.76 -10.77 2.79
N VAL A 45 -16.75 -10.00 1.72
CA VAL A 45 -17.55 -10.33 0.53
C VAL A 45 -17.21 -11.74 0.04
N PRO A 46 -18.21 -12.59 -0.27
CA PRO A 46 -17.95 -13.91 -0.80
C PRO A 46 -17.00 -13.89 -2.01
N GLY A 47 -15.95 -14.70 -1.95
CA GLY A 47 -14.90 -14.76 -2.97
C GLY A 47 -13.82 -13.68 -2.86
N SER A 48 -13.82 -12.84 -1.83
CA SER A 48 -12.74 -11.88 -1.56
C SER A 48 -11.39 -12.59 -1.45
N ASN A 49 -10.40 -12.07 -2.17
CA ASN A 49 -9.02 -12.60 -2.14
C ASN A 49 -8.09 -11.81 -1.22
N HIS A 50 -8.62 -10.81 -0.50
CA HIS A 50 -7.83 -9.89 0.34
C HIS A 50 -8.42 -9.64 1.74
N GLY A 51 -9.75 -9.75 1.93
CA GLY A 51 -10.42 -9.57 3.22
C GLY A 51 -10.63 -8.13 3.68
N TYR A 52 -10.24 -7.11 2.90
CA TYR A 52 -10.42 -5.69 3.27
C TYR A 52 -11.84 -5.16 3.03
N ASP A 53 -12.69 -5.92 2.37
CA ASP A 53 -14.10 -5.63 2.09
C ASP A 53 -15.02 -6.31 3.11
N VAL A 54 -14.80 -6.02 4.39
CA VAL A 54 -15.49 -6.61 5.54
C VAL A 54 -17.00 -6.40 5.43
N THR A 55 -17.77 -7.48 5.59
CA THR A 55 -19.23 -7.46 5.62
C THR A 55 -19.79 -7.61 7.03
N ASP A 56 -19.11 -8.35 7.89
CA ASP A 56 -19.47 -8.50 9.30
C ASP A 56 -18.22 -8.61 10.19
N PHE A 57 -18.05 -7.66 11.09
CA PHE A 57 -16.92 -7.65 12.02
C PHE A 57 -17.13 -8.53 13.27
N ALA A 58 -18.31 -9.14 13.42
CA ALA A 58 -18.62 -10.01 14.55
C ALA A 58 -18.28 -11.49 14.32
N TRP A 59 -17.89 -11.86 13.09
CA TRP A 59 -17.64 -13.24 12.69
C TRP A 59 -16.34 -13.40 11.92
N LEU A 60 -15.76 -14.60 12.02
CA LEU A 60 -14.67 -15.02 11.13
C LEU A 60 -15.22 -15.27 9.72
N ASN A 61 -14.40 -15.03 8.73
CA ASN A 61 -14.72 -15.35 7.34
C ASN A 61 -14.84 -16.88 7.16
N PRO A 62 -16.05 -17.41 6.85
CA PRO A 62 -16.26 -18.85 6.73
C PRO A 62 -15.52 -19.50 5.55
N GLU A 63 -15.10 -18.69 4.54
CA GLU A 63 -14.29 -19.20 3.43
C GLU A 63 -12.84 -19.48 3.83
N ILE A 64 -12.36 -18.90 4.95
CA ILE A 64 -10.99 -19.11 5.46
C ILE A 64 -10.94 -20.28 6.43
N GLY A 65 -12.03 -20.56 7.16
CA GLY A 65 -12.12 -21.66 8.09
C GLY A 65 -13.01 -21.36 9.31
N THR A 66 -13.04 -22.29 10.25
CA THR A 66 -13.82 -22.16 11.47
C THR A 66 -13.00 -21.62 12.63
N VAL A 67 -13.66 -21.33 13.77
CA VAL A 67 -12.97 -20.94 15.02
C VAL A 67 -12.04 -22.06 15.49
N GLU A 68 -12.45 -23.33 15.36
CA GLU A 68 -11.66 -24.50 15.72
C GLU A 68 -10.43 -24.64 14.82
N ASP A 69 -10.53 -24.33 13.53
CA ASP A 69 -9.37 -24.32 12.62
C ASP A 69 -8.37 -23.21 13.01
N LEU A 70 -8.85 -22.02 13.39
CA LEU A 70 -8.02 -20.94 13.90
C LEU A 70 -7.34 -21.33 15.21
N GLU A 71 -8.07 -21.91 16.15
CA GLU A 71 -7.53 -22.38 17.43
C GLU A 71 -6.45 -23.45 17.25
N ALA A 72 -6.67 -24.41 16.35
CA ALA A 72 -5.67 -25.42 16.00
C ALA A 72 -4.39 -24.79 15.42
N LEU A 73 -4.53 -23.80 14.52
CA LEU A 73 -3.39 -23.08 13.96
C LEU A 73 -2.62 -22.31 15.04
N VAL A 74 -3.32 -21.54 15.88
CA VAL A 74 -2.72 -20.79 16.99
C VAL A 74 -1.98 -21.73 17.95
N HIS A 75 -2.57 -22.87 18.29
CA HIS A 75 -1.93 -23.86 19.15
C HIS A 75 -0.62 -24.41 18.53
N ALA A 76 -0.64 -24.73 17.25
CA ALA A 76 0.55 -25.19 16.52
C ALA A 76 1.66 -24.13 16.48
N LEU A 77 1.30 -22.86 16.28
CA LEU A 77 2.23 -21.75 16.33
C LEU A 77 2.87 -21.61 17.70
N HIS A 78 2.08 -21.66 18.78
CA HIS A 78 2.58 -21.56 20.15
C HIS A 78 3.51 -22.73 20.51
N GLN A 79 3.23 -23.93 20.02
CA GLN A 79 4.14 -25.08 20.18
C GLN A 79 5.53 -24.85 19.55
N LYS A 80 5.60 -24.02 18.50
CA LYS A 80 6.87 -23.61 17.85
C LYS A 80 7.45 -22.30 18.41
N GLY A 81 6.86 -21.75 19.47
CA GLY A 81 7.25 -20.45 20.02
C GLY A 81 6.97 -19.28 19.07
N MET A 82 6.01 -19.44 18.17
CA MET A 82 5.58 -18.40 17.23
C MET A 82 4.34 -17.68 17.74
N SER A 83 4.18 -16.44 17.30
CA SER A 83 3.12 -15.52 17.70
C SER A 83 2.31 -15.04 16.48
N TRP A 84 1.30 -14.19 16.72
CA TRP A 84 0.40 -13.69 15.68
C TRP A 84 0.16 -12.17 15.81
N ILE A 85 0.29 -11.42 14.70
CA ILE A 85 -0.17 -10.06 14.53
C ILE A 85 -1.33 -10.07 13.56
N GLN A 86 -2.46 -9.46 13.94
CA GLN A 86 -3.68 -9.41 13.13
C GLN A 86 -3.85 -8.05 12.45
N ASP A 87 -4.09 -8.09 11.15
CA ASP A 87 -4.49 -6.93 10.36
C ASP A 87 -5.98 -6.66 10.55
N ILE A 88 -6.35 -5.44 10.91
CA ILE A 88 -7.73 -4.99 11.07
C ILE A 88 -8.02 -3.74 10.25
N VAL A 89 -9.27 -3.58 9.80
CA VAL A 89 -9.71 -2.57 8.83
C VAL A 89 -10.73 -1.62 9.44
N PRO A 90 -10.33 -0.70 10.34
CA PRO A 90 -11.28 0.15 11.04
C PRO A 90 -11.87 1.28 10.18
N ASN A 91 -11.26 1.61 9.05
CA ASN A 91 -11.67 2.77 8.26
C ASN A 91 -12.98 2.57 7.49
N HIS A 92 -13.30 1.37 7.03
CA HIS A 92 -14.43 1.13 6.13
C HIS A 92 -14.96 -0.30 6.20
N MET A 93 -16.14 -0.50 5.61
CA MET A 93 -16.76 -1.80 5.35
C MET A 93 -17.30 -1.86 3.93
N ASN A 94 -17.67 -3.06 3.49
CA ASN A 94 -18.33 -3.26 2.19
C ASN A 94 -19.68 -2.54 2.11
N PHE A 95 -19.96 -1.95 0.94
CA PHE A 95 -21.20 -1.26 0.62
C PHE A 95 -22.08 -2.13 -0.31
N SER A 96 -22.55 -3.27 0.20
CA SER A 96 -23.46 -4.16 -0.54
C SER A 96 -24.46 -4.83 0.39
N HIS A 97 -25.35 -5.64 -0.21
CA HIS A 97 -26.34 -6.42 0.52
C HIS A 97 -25.77 -7.51 1.44
N HIS A 98 -24.47 -7.84 1.32
CA HIS A 98 -23.78 -8.75 2.22
C HIS A 98 -23.50 -8.12 3.58
N ASN A 99 -23.49 -6.78 3.69
CA ASN A 99 -23.29 -6.07 4.93
C ASN A 99 -24.63 -5.95 5.68
N ARG A 100 -24.83 -6.76 6.72
CA ARG A 100 -26.08 -6.79 7.49
C ARG A 100 -26.39 -5.47 8.21
N TYR A 101 -25.37 -4.72 8.63
CA TYR A 101 -25.54 -3.43 9.30
C TYR A 101 -26.06 -2.39 8.31
N LEU A 102 -25.49 -2.37 7.11
CA LEU A 102 -25.93 -1.49 6.04
C LEU A 102 -27.30 -1.89 5.50
N TRP A 103 -27.61 -3.18 5.48
CA TRP A 103 -28.95 -3.70 5.11
C TRP A 103 -30.04 -3.12 6.00
N ASP A 104 -29.81 -3.07 7.33
CA ASP A 104 -30.74 -2.44 8.27
C ASP A 104 -30.84 -0.92 8.04
N VAL A 105 -29.72 -0.24 7.72
CA VAL A 105 -29.72 1.18 7.35
C VAL A 105 -30.51 1.42 6.07
N TRP A 106 -30.36 0.60 5.06
CA TRP A 106 -31.18 0.71 3.85
C TRP A 106 -32.68 0.51 4.12
N LYS A 107 -33.00 -0.38 5.05
CA LYS A 107 -34.39 -0.70 5.39
C LYS A 107 -35.06 0.41 6.22
N LYS A 108 -34.33 1.04 7.16
CA LYS A 108 -34.88 1.96 8.17
C LYS A 108 -34.40 3.39 8.04
N GLY A 109 -33.40 3.67 7.21
CA GLY A 109 -32.81 4.99 7.09
C GLY A 109 -32.10 5.44 8.35
N GLU A 110 -32.21 6.70 8.71
CA GLU A 110 -31.61 7.31 9.89
C GLU A 110 -32.16 6.70 11.21
N GLU A 111 -33.33 6.07 11.19
CA GLU A 111 -33.90 5.39 12.37
C GLU A 111 -33.23 4.05 12.67
N SER A 112 -32.34 3.56 11.80
CA SER A 112 -31.58 2.34 12.05
C SER A 112 -30.66 2.52 13.25
N VAL A 113 -30.59 1.52 14.12
CA VAL A 113 -29.65 1.49 15.24
C VAL A 113 -28.17 1.48 14.77
N TYR A 114 -27.94 1.21 13.50
CA TYR A 114 -26.64 1.20 12.83
C TYR A 114 -26.38 2.45 11.96
N ALA A 115 -27.33 3.39 11.88
CA ALA A 115 -27.16 4.60 11.08
C ALA A 115 -25.91 5.41 11.48
N SER A 116 -25.61 5.44 12.79
CA SER A 116 -24.44 6.12 13.34
C SER A 116 -23.10 5.37 13.16
N PHE A 117 -23.12 4.13 12.61
CA PHE A 117 -21.91 3.35 12.35
C PHE A 117 -21.17 3.87 11.14
N PHE A 118 -21.92 4.38 10.18
CA PHE A 118 -21.42 4.83 8.90
C PHE A 118 -21.32 6.35 8.81
N ASP A 119 -20.36 6.83 8.07
CA ASP A 119 -20.14 8.26 7.85
C ASP A 119 -21.05 8.74 6.71
N ILE A 120 -22.33 9.02 7.07
CA ILE A 120 -23.42 9.43 6.18
C ILE A 120 -23.88 10.83 6.55
N ASP A 121 -23.96 11.74 5.57
CA ASP A 121 -24.61 13.05 5.69
C ASP A 121 -26.10 12.94 5.36
N TRP A 122 -26.92 12.62 6.39
CA TRP A 122 -28.38 12.55 6.25
C TRP A 122 -29.01 13.92 5.96
N GLY A 123 -28.34 15.01 6.38
CA GLY A 123 -28.79 16.38 6.15
C GLY A 123 -28.46 16.94 4.78
N HIS A 124 -27.83 16.15 3.92
CA HIS A 124 -27.43 16.62 2.59
C HIS A 124 -28.64 17.07 1.74
N PRO A 125 -28.67 18.32 1.24
CA PRO A 125 -29.88 18.92 0.64
C PRO A 125 -30.38 18.22 -0.61
N LEU A 126 -29.50 17.56 -1.37
CA LEU A 126 -29.85 16.90 -2.63
C LEU A 126 -30.53 15.53 -2.46
N PHE A 127 -30.42 14.88 -1.30
CA PHE A 127 -30.86 13.50 -1.14
C PHE A 127 -32.13 13.33 -0.28
N GLY A 128 -32.62 14.41 0.36
CA GLY A 128 -33.89 14.40 1.10
C GLY A 128 -33.94 13.36 2.20
N GLY A 129 -32.88 13.20 3.00
CA GLY A 129 -32.80 12.24 4.09
C GLY A 129 -32.60 10.79 3.63
N ARG A 130 -32.19 10.54 2.38
CA ARG A 130 -31.93 9.21 1.82
C ARG A 130 -30.44 8.99 1.56
N LEU A 131 -29.96 7.77 1.73
CA LEU A 131 -28.60 7.38 1.41
C LEU A 131 -28.46 7.14 -0.11
N LEU A 132 -27.49 7.79 -0.75
CA LEU A 132 -27.13 7.50 -2.14
C LEU A 132 -26.53 6.09 -2.27
N VAL A 133 -27.00 5.31 -3.25
CA VAL A 133 -26.50 3.97 -3.56
C VAL A 133 -26.09 3.90 -5.04
N PRO A 134 -24.84 4.27 -5.35
CA PRO A 134 -24.35 4.41 -6.73
C PRO A 134 -23.77 3.08 -7.24
N LEU A 135 -24.62 2.09 -7.45
CA LEU A 135 -24.22 0.72 -7.85
C LEU A 135 -24.81 0.30 -9.21
N LEU A 136 -25.66 1.13 -9.85
CA LEU A 136 -26.22 0.79 -11.15
C LEU A 136 -25.23 1.08 -12.30
N ASP A 137 -25.33 0.30 -13.37
CA ASP A 137 -24.55 0.52 -14.60
C ASP A 137 -25.16 1.60 -15.52
N ARG A 138 -26.42 1.98 -15.26
CA ARG A 138 -27.22 2.96 -16.01
C ARG A 138 -28.07 3.82 -15.09
N SER A 139 -28.80 4.80 -15.64
CA SER A 139 -29.72 5.61 -14.85
C SER A 139 -30.84 4.74 -14.25
N LEU A 140 -31.35 5.15 -13.08
CA LEU A 140 -32.46 4.46 -12.43
C LEU A 140 -33.69 4.36 -13.38
N GLN A 141 -33.99 5.44 -14.08
CA GLN A 141 -35.12 5.46 -15.01
C GLN A 141 -34.95 4.44 -16.14
N GLN A 142 -33.76 4.36 -16.76
CA GLN A 142 -33.47 3.35 -17.78
C GLN A 142 -33.59 1.94 -17.24
N ALA A 143 -33.11 1.69 -16.01
CA ALA A 143 -33.22 0.37 -15.39
C ALA A 143 -34.70 -0.02 -15.13
N ILE A 144 -35.56 0.95 -14.79
CA ILE A 144 -37.02 0.74 -14.65
C ILE A 144 -37.64 0.49 -16.01
N ASP A 145 -37.42 1.35 -16.99
CA ASP A 145 -37.99 1.26 -18.33
C ASP A 145 -37.62 -0.05 -19.04
N ASP A 146 -36.41 -0.56 -18.79
CA ASP A 146 -35.94 -1.84 -19.29
C ASP A 146 -36.49 -3.04 -18.50
N GLY A 147 -37.29 -2.81 -17.43
CA GLY A 147 -37.90 -3.86 -16.62
C GLY A 147 -36.94 -4.76 -15.87
N LEU A 148 -35.79 -4.21 -15.44
CA LEU A 148 -34.70 -4.98 -14.83
C LEU A 148 -34.96 -5.31 -13.36
N PHE A 149 -35.86 -4.63 -12.69
CA PHE A 149 -36.15 -4.85 -11.27
C PHE A 149 -37.09 -6.02 -11.07
N GLN A 150 -36.81 -6.83 -10.06
CA GLN A 150 -37.60 -7.97 -9.65
C GLN A 150 -37.93 -7.89 -8.16
N LEU A 151 -39.19 -8.04 -7.81
CA LEU A 151 -39.58 -8.22 -6.42
C LEU A 151 -39.28 -9.67 -6.01
N LEU A 152 -38.70 -9.82 -4.84
CA LEU A 152 -38.21 -11.07 -4.29
C LEU A 152 -38.93 -11.37 -2.97
N PRO A 153 -39.10 -12.66 -2.58
CA PRO A 153 -39.59 -13.02 -1.25
C PRO A 153 -38.76 -12.43 -0.14
N GLY A 154 -39.33 -12.18 1.02
CA GLY A 154 -38.66 -11.57 2.17
C GLY A 154 -38.71 -10.04 2.17
N GLY A 155 -39.47 -9.43 1.24
CA GLY A 155 -39.55 -7.97 1.13
C GLY A 155 -38.29 -7.35 0.56
N GLU A 156 -37.82 -7.92 -0.53
CA GLU A 156 -36.61 -7.47 -1.23
C GLU A 156 -36.96 -7.05 -2.68
N ILE A 157 -36.12 -6.19 -3.24
CA ILE A 157 -36.10 -5.87 -4.66
C ILE A 157 -34.70 -6.15 -5.22
N GLY A 158 -34.59 -6.86 -6.32
CA GLY A 158 -33.34 -7.27 -6.96
C GLY A 158 -33.18 -6.65 -8.35
N ILE A 159 -31.92 -6.43 -8.71
CA ILE A 159 -31.47 -6.09 -10.06
C ILE A 159 -30.10 -6.76 -10.29
N TRP A 160 -29.97 -7.58 -11.33
CA TRP A 160 -28.81 -8.45 -11.58
C TRP A 160 -28.49 -9.32 -10.34
N ASN A 161 -27.29 -9.17 -9.78
CA ASN A 161 -26.86 -9.82 -8.54
C ASN A 161 -27.02 -8.91 -7.30
N LEU A 162 -27.51 -7.67 -7.46
CA LEU A 162 -27.73 -6.74 -6.36
C LEU A 162 -29.12 -6.99 -5.74
N ARG A 163 -29.19 -6.84 -4.42
CA ARG A 163 -30.41 -6.93 -3.64
C ARG A 163 -30.54 -5.75 -2.70
N PHE A 164 -31.76 -5.29 -2.50
CA PHE A 164 -32.08 -4.16 -1.63
C PHE A 164 -33.33 -4.49 -0.81
N PRO A 165 -33.37 -4.13 0.47
CA PRO A 165 -34.56 -4.34 1.30
C PRO A 165 -35.64 -3.31 0.95
N LEU A 166 -36.85 -3.70 0.97
CA LEU A 166 -37.99 -2.79 0.99
C LEU A 166 -38.29 -2.38 2.43
N ASN A 167 -38.60 -1.10 2.63
CA ASN A 167 -39.03 -0.60 3.94
C ASN A 167 -40.42 -1.20 4.32
N GLU A 168 -40.77 -1.07 5.58
CA GLU A 168 -41.97 -1.67 6.13
C GLU A 168 -43.25 -1.21 5.41
N ARG A 169 -43.37 0.07 5.03
CA ARG A 169 -44.50 0.62 4.29
C ARG A 169 -44.66 -0.01 2.90
N SER A 170 -43.51 -0.20 2.19
CA SER A 170 -43.52 -0.84 0.87
C SER A 170 -43.92 -2.31 0.97
N ARG A 171 -43.45 -3.02 1.99
CA ARG A 171 -43.83 -4.42 2.25
C ARG A 171 -45.32 -4.58 2.49
N GLN A 172 -45.88 -3.73 3.35
CA GLN A 172 -47.33 -3.73 3.62
C GLN A 172 -48.13 -3.40 2.35
N TRP A 173 -47.59 -2.56 1.45
CA TRP A 173 -48.28 -2.24 0.20
C TRP A 173 -48.29 -3.41 -0.80
N ILE A 174 -47.18 -4.18 -0.87
CA ILE A 174 -47.10 -5.37 -1.74
C ILE A 174 -48.05 -6.47 -1.24
N GLY A 175 -48.18 -6.68 0.05
CA GLY A 175 -49.05 -7.65 0.72
C GLY A 175 -48.52 -9.08 0.57
N ASP A 176 -49.12 -9.88 -0.33
CA ASP A 176 -48.78 -11.29 -0.49
C ASP A 176 -47.42 -11.45 -1.19
N GLU A 177 -46.55 -12.28 -0.64
CA GLU A 177 -45.21 -12.59 -1.16
C GLU A 177 -45.19 -13.89 -2.00
N ASP A 178 -46.37 -14.36 -2.50
CA ASP A 178 -46.42 -15.48 -3.45
C ASP A 178 -45.53 -15.18 -4.69
N PRO A 179 -44.67 -16.08 -5.13
CA PRO A 179 -43.75 -15.84 -6.25
C PRO A 179 -44.44 -15.44 -7.56
N LEU A 180 -45.63 -15.95 -7.86
CA LEU A 180 -46.38 -15.57 -9.05
C LEU A 180 -46.94 -14.15 -8.95
N HIS A 181 -47.38 -13.77 -7.74
CA HIS A 181 -47.84 -12.42 -7.47
C HIS A 181 -46.69 -11.41 -7.59
N LEU A 182 -45.57 -11.69 -6.96
CA LEU A 182 -44.36 -10.84 -7.05
C LEU A 182 -43.84 -10.70 -8.49
N ALA A 183 -43.86 -11.79 -9.26
CA ALA A 183 -43.47 -11.75 -10.67
C ALA A 183 -44.44 -10.92 -11.54
N ALA A 184 -45.75 -10.91 -11.23
CA ALA A 184 -46.73 -10.04 -11.88
C ALA A 184 -46.49 -8.56 -11.53
N LEU A 185 -46.27 -8.23 -10.24
CA LEU A 185 -46.00 -6.89 -9.77
C LEU A 185 -44.68 -6.34 -10.31
N SER A 186 -43.67 -7.20 -10.50
CA SER A 186 -42.36 -6.79 -11.08
C SER A 186 -42.47 -6.26 -12.51
N ARG A 187 -43.55 -6.56 -13.23
CA ARG A 187 -43.82 -6.07 -14.59
C ARG A 187 -44.56 -4.72 -14.60
N ASP A 188 -45.08 -4.30 -13.45
CA ASP A 188 -45.74 -3.00 -13.29
C ASP A 188 -44.68 -1.92 -13.03
N LEU A 189 -44.21 -1.30 -14.12
CA LEU A 189 -43.12 -0.31 -14.02
C LEU A 189 -43.49 0.92 -13.17
N PRO A 190 -44.72 1.48 -13.25
CA PRO A 190 -45.18 2.51 -12.33
C PRO A 190 -45.12 2.10 -10.85
N LEU A 191 -45.52 0.86 -10.55
CA LEU A 191 -45.42 0.31 -9.19
C LEU A 191 -43.98 0.25 -8.73
N ILE A 192 -43.08 -0.30 -9.55
CA ILE A 192 -41.64 -0.38 -9.25
C ILE A 192 -41.05 1.01 -8.99
N GLN A 193 -41.38 2.01 -9.84
CA GLN A 193 -40.95 3.38 -9.66
C GLN A 193 -41.44 3.97 -8.34
N ASN A 194 -42.67 3.76 -7.98
CA ASN A 194 -43.25 4.22 -6.72
C ASN A 194 -42.59 3.53 -5.50
N LEU A 195 -42.40 2.19 -5.58
CA LEU A 195 -41.72 1.45 -4.52
C LEU A 195 -40.31 1.95 -4.28
N LEU A 196 -39.50 2.15 -5.34
CA LEU A 196 -38.15 2.69 -5.24
C LEU A 196 -38.14 4.13 -4.71
N GLY A 197 -39.15 4.92 -5.06
CA GLY A 197 -39.33 6.28 -4.56
C GLY A 197 -39.61 6.39 -3.06
N MET A 198 -40.13 5.33 -2.44
CA MET A 198 -40.45 5.29 -1.01
C MET A 198 -39.29 4.83 -0.12
N GLN A 199 -38.18 4.36 -0.69
CA GLN A 199 -37.10 3.79 0.09
C GLN A 199 -36.26 4.85 0.81
N HIS A 200 -35.52 4.45 1.85
CA HIS A 200 -34.55 5.29 2.57
C HIS A 200 -33.21 5.40 1.86
N TYR A 201 -33.11 4.78 0.70
CA TYR A 201 -31.95 4.86 -0.19
C TYR A 201 -32.36 5.34 -1.58
N LEU A 202 -31.41 5.87 -2.34
CA LEU A 202 -31.58 6.34 -3.70
C LEU A 202 -30.60 5.61 -4.62
N LEU A 203 -31.12 4.69 -5.44
CA LEU A 203 -30.31 4.00 -6.44
C LEU A 203 -29.85 4.97 -7.54
N ALA A 204 -28.58 4.92 -7.89
CA ALA A 204 -27.98 5.78 -8.91
C ALA A 204 -26.92 5.02 -9.71
N PRO A 205 -26.56 5.52 -10.91
CA PRO A 205 -25.46 4.95 -11.65
C PRO A 205 -24.13 5.16 -10.93
N TYR A 206 -23.22 4.18 -11.06
CA TYR A 206 -21.92 4.19 -10.37
C TYR A 206 -21.09 5.44 -10.62
N TYR A 207 -21.17 6.02 -11.81
CA TYR A 207 -20.47 7.26 -12.17
C TYR A 207 -21.10 8.51 -11.55
N GLY A 208 -22.30 8.44 -11.00
CA GLY A 208 -23.00 9.56 -10.35
C GLY A 208 -22.28 9.99 -9.07
N ALA A 209 -21.72 9.07 -8.30
CA ALA A 209 -21.02 9.35 -7.05
C ALA A 209 -19.80 10.27 -7.20
N SER A 210 -19.19 10.32 -8.37
CA SER A 210 -18.10 11.26 -8.61
C SER A 210 -18.54 12.73 -8.60
N ARG A 211 -19.83 13.01 -8.81
CA ARG A 211 -20.41 14.36 -8.86
C ARG A 211 -21.07 14.78 -7.56
N GLU A 212 -21.85 13.88 -6.98
CA GLU A 212 -22.69 14.10 -5.82
C GLU A 212 -22.66 12.86 -4.91
N ILE A 213 -22.43 13.04 -3.62
CA ILE A 213 -22.35 11.94 -2.66
C ILE A 213 -22.71 12.45 -1.25
N ASN A 214 -23.32 11.60 -0.43
CA ASN A 214 -23.65 11.92 0.95
C ASN A 214 -23.13 10.88 1.96
N TYR A 215 -22.10 10.13 1.58
CA TYR A 215 -21.39 9.26 2.51
C TYR A 215 -19.89 9.29 2.18
N ARG A 216 -19.04 8.95 3.15
CA ARG A 216 -17.60 8.84 2.92
C ARG A 216 -17.28 7.48 2.31
N ARG A 217 -16.58 7.49 1.17
CA ARG A 217 -16.02 6.31 0.54
C ARG A 217 -14.60 6.03 1.03
N PHE A 218 -14.14 4.79 0.87
CA PHE A 218 -12.72 4.51 0.84
C PHE A 218 -12.18 4.91 -0.53
N PHE A 219 -11.36 5.98 -0.56
CA PHE A 219 -10.96 6.66 -1.81
C PHE A 219 -12.18 7.02 -2.66
N SER A 220 -12.22 6.57 -3.93
CA SER A 220 -13.37 6.74 -4.83
C SER A 220 -14.16 5.45 -5.08
N ILE A 221 -13.96 4.42 -4.24
CA ILE A 221 -14.57 3.10 -4.41
C ILE A 221 -15.99 3.11 -3.84
N ASN A 222 -16.99 3.08 -4.72
CA ASN A 222 -18.40 3.14 -4.34
C ASN A 222 -18.87 1.97 -3.48
N SER A 223 -18.22 0.81 -3.61
CA SER A 223 -18.56 -0.40 -2.86
C SER A 223 -17.93 -0.46 -1.46
N LEU A 224 -17.31 0.62 -0.97
CA LEU A 224 -16.70 0.69 0.36
C LEU A 224 -17.15 1.97 1.08
N ILE A 225 -17.85 1.81 2.22
CA ILE A 225 -18.37 2.91 3.03
C ILE A 225 -17.55 3.11 4.30
N GLY A 226 -17.24 4.36 4.63
CA GLY A 226 -16.48 4.75 5.82
C GLY A 226 -17.23 4.48 7.14
N LEU A 227 -16.49 4.01 8.13
CA LEU A 227 -16.96 3.82 9.51
C LEU A 227 -16.66 5.05 10.39
N ARG A 228 -17.51 5.26 11.39
CA ARG A 228 -17.40 6.31 12.39
C ARG A 228 -16.65 5.81 13.63
N MET A 229 -15.32 5.56 13.49
CA MET A 229 -14.49 5.12 14.62
C MET A 229 -14.31 6.17 15.72
N ASP A 230 -14.66 7.43 15.45
CA ASP A 230 -14.82 8.50 16.45
C ASP A 230 -15.99 8.22 17.42
N ASN A 231 -16.99 7.44 17.01
CA ASN A 231 -18.09 6.99 17.86
C ASN A 231 -17.65 5.80 18.73
N GLU A 232 -17.74 5.98 20.06
CA GLU A 232 -17.30 4.97 21.05
C GLU A 232 -18.02 3.63 20.91
N ARG A 233 -19.32 3.64 20.60
CA ARG A 233 -20.10 2.41 20.40
C ARG A 233 -19.56 1.64 19.18
N VAL A 234 -19.31 2.32 18.06
CA VAL A 234 -18.78 1.72 16.83
C VAL A 234 -17.40 1.13 17.10
N PHE A 235 -16.54 1.89 17.76
CA PHE A 235 -15.21 1.42 18.17
C PHE A 235 -15.32 0.14 19.01
N THR A 236 -16.15 0.12 20.03
CA THR A 236 -16.30 -1.02 20.95
C THR A 236 -16.85 -2.26 20.26
N GLU A 237 -17.89 -2.11 19.43
CA GLU A 237 -18.51 -3.23 18.72
C GLU A 237 -17.55 -3.81 17.65
N TYR A 238 -16.85 -2.95 16.91
CA TYR A 238 -15.90 -3.36 15.87
C TYR A 238 -14.70 -4.12 16.44
N HIS A 239 -14.12 -3.64 17.55
CA HIS A 239 -12.91 -4.22 18.13
C HIS A 239 -13.18 -5.41 19.07
N ARG A 240 -14.43 -5.73 19.35
CA ARG A 240 -14.80 -6.79 20.31
C ARG A 240 -14.07 -8.12 20.02
N LEU A 241 -14.10 -8.59 18.78
CA LEU A 241 -13.51 -9.88 18.40
C LEU A 241 -11.97 -9.87 18.43
N PRO A 242 -11.27 -8.90 17.83
CA PRO A 242 -9.82 -8.79 17.97
C PRO A 242 -9.35 -8.64 19.44
N LEU A 243 -10.06 -7.89 20.26
CA LEU A 243 -9.72 -7.74 21.68
C LEU A 243 -9.96 -9.04 22.46
N GLU A 244 -10.99 -9.81 22.12
CA GLU A 244 -11.21 -11.16 22.68
C GLU A 244 -10.04 -12.11 22.33
N TRP A 245 -9.54 -12.05 21.10
CA TRP A 245 -8.37 -12.86 20.70
C TRP A 245 -7.10 -12.44 21.43
N LEU A 246 -6.89 -11.15 21.69
CA LEU A 246 -5.80 -10.65 22.55
C LEU A 246 -5.92 -11.19 23.97
N GLN A 247 -7.12 -11.13 24.56
CA GLN A 247 -7.37 -11.64 25.93
C GLN A 247 -7.16 -13.14 26.06
N LYS A 248 -7.54 -13.91 25.01
CA LYS A 248 -7.27 -15.36 24.93
C LYS A 248 -5.80 -15.68 24.67
N GLY A 249 -4.97 -14.68 24.35
CA GLY A 249 -3.59 -14.87 23.97
C GLY A 249 -3.42 -15.50 22.58
N TRP A 250 -4.46 -15.53 21.75
CA TRP A 250 -4.39 -16.05 20.39
C TRP A 250 -3.57 -15.15 19.48
N ILE A 251 -3.67 -13.83 19.68
CA ILE A 251 -2.87 -12.83 18.99
C ILE A 251 -2.10 -11.97 20.00
N GLN A 252 -0.97 -11.39 19.60
CA GLN A 252 -0.10 -10.58 20.44
C GLN A 252 0.09 -9.17 19.88
N GLY A 253 -0.43 -8.89 18.70
CA GLY A 253 -0.33 -7.56 18.08
C GLY A 253 -1.42 -7.30 17.07
N LEU A 254 -1.53 -6.02 16.71
CA LEU A 254 -2.47 -5.48 15.74
C LEU A 254 -1.73 -4.62 14.70
N ARG A 255 -2.13 -4.75 13.46
CA ARG A 255 -1.81 -3.80 12.38
C ARG A 255 -3.07 -3.05 12.01
N ILE A 256 -3.02 -1.74 12.02
CA ILE A 256 -4.14 -0.88 11.73
C ILE A 256 -4.06 -0.43 10.27
N ASP A 257 -5.01 -0.89 9.49
CA ASP A 257 -5.17 -0.52 8.08
C ASP A 257 -5.59 0.95 7.95
N HIS A 258 -4.96 1.66 7.03
CA HIS A 258 -5.34 3.00 6.59
C HIS A 258 -5.67 3.99 7.71
N ILE A 259 -4.72 4.20 8.65
CA ILE A 259 -4.89 5.12 9.79
C ILE A 259 -5.25 6.54 9.34
N ASP A 260 -4.73 6.99 8.18
CA ASP A 260 -5.00 8.31 7.61
C ASP A 260 -6.45 8.54 7.21
N GLY A 261 -7.20 7.48 6.96
CA GLY A 261 -8.62 7.54 6.62
C GLY A 261 -9.54 7.81 7.81
N LEU A 262 -9.07 7.63 9.04
CA LEU A 262 -9.87 7.87 10.25
C LEU A 262 -10.09 9.38 10.48
N LYS A 263 -11.22 9.72 11.04
CA LYS A 263 -11.56 11.12 11.38
C LYS A 263 -10.59 11.69 12.40
N ASP A 264 -10.33 10.95 13.48
CA ASP A 264 -9.48 11.31 14.60
C ASP A 264 -8.55 10.12 14.94
N PRO A 265 -7.38 10.03 14.28
CA PRO A 265 -6.40 8.97 14.54
C PRO A 265 -5.82 8.97 15.94
N ASP A 266 -5.63 10.16 16.53
CA ASP A 266 -5.05 10.31 17.86
C ASP A 266 -5.96 9.66 18.92
N THR A 267 -7.22 10.09 18.99
CA THR A 267 -8.21 9.52 19.91
C THR A 267 -8.44 8.03 19.65
N TYR A 268 -8.42 7.62 18.38
CA TYR A 268 -8.55 6.20 18.03
C TYR A 268 -7.41 5.35 18.60
N LEU A 269 -6.17 5.78 18.44
CA LEU A 269 -5.00 5.04 18.93
C LEU A 269 -4.94 5.01 20.47
N ASP A 270 -5.30 6.10 21.14
CA ASP A 270 -5.39 6.16 22.60
C ASP A 270 -6.43 5.16 23.15
N ARG A 271 -7.62 5.11 22.53
CA ARG A 271 -8.67 4.13 22.86
C ARG A 271 -8.20 2.70 22.61
N LEU A 272 -7.56 2.47 21.45
CA LEU A 272 -7.06 1.14 21.09
C LEU A 272 -5.97 0.69 22.06
N ARG A 273 -5.01 1.54 22.40
CA ARG A 273 -3.97 1.24 23.38
C ARG A 273 -4.57 0.92 24.75
N SER A 274 -5.55 1.71 25.19
CA SER A 274 -6.24 1.47 26.47
C SER A 274 -6.97 0.12 26.47
N ALA A 275 -7.64 -0.25 25.39
CA ALA A 275 -8.39 -1.50 25.27
C ALA A 275 -7.49 -2.73 25.09
N ALA A 276 -6.45 -2.63 24.24
CA ALA A 276 -5.52 -3.72 23.95
C ALA A 276 -4.46 -3.94 25.03
N GLY A 277 -4.22 -2.94 25.88
CA GLY A 277 -3.24 -2.96 26.97
C GLY A 277 -1.81 -2.71 26.51
N ALA A 278 -0.92 -2.38 27.44
CA ALA A 278 0.49 -2.04 27.17
C ALA A 278 1.32 -3.23 26.64
N GLY A 279 0.82 -4.46 26.74
CA GLY A 279 1.47 -5.66 26.25
C GLY A 279 1.35 -5.89 24.74
N CYS A 280 0.34 -5.26 24.09
CA CYS A 280 0.05 -5.45 22.69
C CYS A 280 1.03 -4.68 21.79
N TYR A 281 1.56 -5.37 20.76
CA TYR A 281 2.34 -4.74 19.70
C TYR A 281 1.38 -4.10 18.68
N ILE A 282 1.45 -2.79 18.48
CA ILE A 282 0.57 -2.04 17.57
C ILE A 282 1.43 -1.33 16.52
N VAL A 283 1.16 -1.58 15.25
CA VAL A 283 1.72 -0.84 14.11
C VAL A 283 0.60 -0.29 13.25
N VAL A 284 0.88 0.84 12.60
CA VAL A 284 -0.08 1.49 11.72
C VAL A 284 0.41 1.47 10.28
N GLU A 285 -0.51 1.26 9.34
CA GLU A 285 -0.25 1.60 7.96
C GLU A 285 -0.37 3.11 7.79
N LYS A 286 0.77 3.68 7.49
CA LYS A 286 0.93 5.09 7.15
C LYS A 286 2.00 5.21 6.08
N ILE A 287 1.64 5.80 4.96
CA ILE A 287 2.60 6.14 3.93
C ILE A 287 3.28 7.45 4.34
N LEU A 288 4.55 7.37 4.66
CA LEU A 288 5.38 8.51 5.05
C LEU A 288 6.15 9.01 3.84
N GLU A 289 5.92 10.26 3.48
CA GLU A 289 6.70 10.95 2.47
C GLU A 289 8.12 11.26 2.97
N ALA A 290 9.00 11.58 2.03
CA ALA A 290 10.37 11.96 2.39
C ALA A 290 10.38 13.07 3.45
N ARG A 291 11.12 12.88 4.53
CA ARG A 291 11.21 13.78 5.70
C ARG A 291 9.96 13.83 6.60
N GLU A 292 8.88 13.16 6.26
CA GLU A 292 7.74 12.97 7.16
C GLU A 292 8.08 11.97 8.27
N THR A 293 7.50 12.12 9.43
CA THR A 293 7.67 11.21 10.58
C THR A 293 6.33 10.98 11.25
N LEU A 294 6.18 9.81 11.86
CA LEU A 294 5.01 9.54 12.71
C LEU A 294 4.96 10.51 13.89
N PRO A 295 3.76 10.90 14.35
CA PRO A 295 3.58 11.66 15.58
C PRO A 295 4.19 10.92 16.78
N THR A 296 5.07 11.58 17.52
CA THR A 296 5.82 10.96 18.61
C THR A 296 4.99 10.70 19.88
N HIS A 297 3.81 11.28 19.95
CA HIS A 297 2.87 11.06 21.06
C HIS A 297 2.01 9.81 20.89
N TRP A 298 2.03 9.18 19.71
CA TRP A 298 1.30 7.93 19.48
C TRP A 298 1.94 6.78 20.28
N ASP A 299 1.20 6.16 21.17
CA ASP A 299 1.64 4.98 21.92
C ASP A 299 1.52 3.71 21.07
N ILE A 300 2.35 3.64 20.03
CA ILE A 300 2.45 2.53 19.07
C ILE A 300 3.92 2.12 18.91
N GLN A 301 4.16 0.98 18.27
CA GLN A 301 5.52 0.51 18.00
C GLN A 301 6.10 1.06 16.70
N GLY A 302 5.26 1.60 15.81
CA GLY A 302 5.69 2.30 14.58
C GLY A 302 4.81 2.03 13.37
N SER A 303 5.41 2.20 12.19
CA SER A 303 4.80 1.97 10.88
C SER A 303 4.97 0.55 10.37
N THR A 304 4.26 0.21 9.30
CA THR A 304 4.41 -1.06 8.54
C THR A 304 5.62 -1.09 7.61
N GLY A 305 6.39 0.03 7.49
CA GLY A 305 7.72 0.04 6.87
C GLY A 305 7.79 0.36 5.39
N TYR A 306 6.83 1.06 4.80
CA TYR A 306 6.93 1.54 3.42
C TYR A 306 8.09 2.53 3.26
N GLU A 307 8.28 3.42 4.24
CA GLU A 307 9.42 4.34 4.29
C GLU A 307 10.76 3.60 4.36
N PHE A 308 10.80 2.42 5.00
CA PHE A 308 12.00 1.60 5.05
C PHE A 308 12.32 1.02 3.67
N GLN A 309 11.32 0.47 2.98
CA GLN A 309 11.44 -0.02 1.60
C GLN A 309 12.01 1.07 0.70
N ALA A 310 11.39 2.26 0.70
CA ALA A 310 11.82 3.40 -0.10
C ALA A 310 13.29 3.79 0.18
N ARG A 311 13.69 3.86 1.44
CA ARG A 311 15.07 4.23 1.82
C ARG A 311 16.10 3.18 1.44
N VAL A 312 15.76 1.89 1.53
CA VAL A 312 16.63 0.81 1.06
C VAL A 312 16.79 0.87 -0.45
N ASP A 313 15.70 1.06 -1.20
CA ASP A 313 15.75 1.17 -2.65
C ASP A 313 16.59 2.38 -3.09
N GLN A 314 16.41 3.55 -2.45
CA GLN A 314 17.18 4.77 -2.72
C GLN A 314 18.68 4.65 -2.42
N VAL A 315 19.06 4.02 -1.30
CA VAL A 315 20.49 3.89 -0.93
C VAL A 315 21.22 2.89 -1.82
N LEU A 316 20.51 1.88 -2.36
CA LEU A 316 21.06 0.86 -3.24
C LEU A 316 21.07 1.28 -4.73
N THR A 317 20.46 2.41 -5.09
CA THR A 317 20.40 2.93 -6.44
C THR A 317 21.67 3.72 -6.78
N ASP A 318 22.29 3.39 -7.92
CA ASP A 318 23.37 4.20 -8.48
C ASP A 318 22.82 5.53 -9.00
N LYS A 319 23.22 6.63 -8.33
CA LYS A 319 22.68 7.97 -8.62
C LYS A 319 23.08 8.49 -10.00
N ALA A 320 24.29 8.18 -10.46
CA ALA A 320 24.76 8.64 -11.77
C ALA A 320 24.00 7.94 -12.89
N GLY A 321 23.84 6.63 -12.79
CA GLY A 321 23.05 5.86 -13.75
C GLY A 321 21.56 6.22 -13.72
N ALA A 322 21.00 6.48 -12.54
CA ALA A 322 19.61 6.95 -12.43
C ALA A 322 19.40 8.31 -13.13
N ALA A 323 20.36 9.23 -13.00
CA ALA A 323 20.35 10.51 -13.73
C ALA A 323 20.45 10.30 -15.25
N GLU A 324 21.29 9.38 -15.73
CA GLU A 324 21.39 9.02 -17.16
C GLU A 324 20.09 8.45 -17.69
N LEU A 325 19.45 7.51 -16.97
CA LEU A 325 18.16 6.95 -17.35
C LEU A 325 17.06 8.02 -17.38
N THR A 326 17.05 8.90 -16.40
CA THR A 326 16.08 10.02 -16.34
C THR A 326 16.26 10.97 -17.52
N ALA A 327 17.49 11.34 -17.85
CA ALA A 327 17.79 12.20 -19.01
C ALA A 327 17.37 11.55 -20.34
N PHE A 328 17.66 10.25 -20.50
CA PHE A 328 17.22 9.48 -21.66
C PHE A 328 15.69 9.47 -21.80
N TYR A 329 14.99 9.22 -20.71
CA TYR A 329 13.53 9.19 -20.69
C TYR A 329 12.94 10.57 -21.00
N GLN A 330 13.42 11.64 -20.34
CA GLN A 330 12.92 13.02 -20.52
C GLN A 330 13.17 13.57 -21.91
N ALA A 331 14.19 13.09 -22.63
CA ALA A 331 14.41 13.44 -24.03
C ALA A 331 13.24 12.99 -24.95
N ALA A 332 12.56 11.91 -24.60
CA ALA A 332 11.43 11.37 -25.34
C ALA A 332 10.06 11.72 -24.73
N VAL A 333 10.00 11.90 -23.41
CA VAL A 333 8.78 12.20 -22.64
C VAL A 333 9.04 13.43 -21.79
N PRO A 334 8.81 14.63 -22.33
CA PRO A 334 9.07 15.86 -21.60
C PRO A 334 8.06 16.06 -20.45
N GLY A 335 8.52 16.65 -19.35
CA GLY A 335 7.72 17.02 -18.20
C GLY A 335 8.44 16.70 -16.88
N GLU A 336 8.21 17.57 -15.90
CA GLU A 336 8.76 17.39 -14.56
C GLU A 336 7.82 16.54 -13.72
N PHE A 337 8.38 15.60 -12.94
CA PHE A 337 7.59 14.71 -12.07
C PHE A 337 6.61 15.46 -11.16
N ALA A 338 7.07 16.56 -10.55
CA ALA A 338 6.23 17.35 -9.64
C ALA A 338 5.02 18.00 -10.33
N ASP A 339 5.16 18.42 -11.59
CA ASP A 339 4.03 18.97 -12.35
C ASP A 339 3.04 17.87 -12.75
N ILE A 340 3.53 16.71 -13.15
CA ILE A 340 2.67 15.55 -13.45
C ILE A 340 1.89 15.13 -12.19
N VAL A 341 2.54 15.08 -11.02
CA VAL A 341 1.86 14.79 -9.73
C VAL A 341 0.74 15.79 -9.49
N PHE A 342 1.01 17.09 -9.61
CA PHE A 342 -0.01 18.13 -9.42
C PHE A 342 -1.19 17.95 -10.39
N GLU A 343 -0.92 17.77 -11.67
CA GLU A 343 -1.94 17.60 -12.70
C GLU A 343 -2.80 16.35 -12.46
N LYS A 344 -2.19 15.23 -12.10
CA LYS A 344 -2.91 13.98 -11.83
C LYS A 344 -3.74 14.06 -10.55
N LYS A 345 -3.23 14.66 -9.49
CA LYS A 345 -4.00 14.93 -8.26
C LYS A 345 -5.20 15.85 -8.55
N ALA A 346 -5.00 16.94 -9.26
CA ALA A 346 -6.06 17.87 -9.64
C ALA A 346 -7.10 17.21 -10.58
N ALA A 347 -6.66 16.40 -11.54
CA ALA A 347 -7.54 15.65 -12.43
C ALA A 347 -8.34 14.58 -11.66
N TYR A 348 -7.70 13.84 -10.74
CA TYR A 348 -8.38 12.83 -9.94
C TYR A 348 -9.46 13.45 -9.05
N LEU A 349 -9.14 14.57 -8.37
CA LEU A 349 -10.11 15.34 -7.58
C LEU A 349 -11.32 15.74 -8.41
N ARG A 350 -11.08 16.29 -9.60
CA ARG A 350 -12.13 16.79 -10.51
C ARG A 350 -13.00 15.67 -11.07
N ASN A 351 -12.39 14.56 -11.45
CA ASN A 351 -13.09 13.52 -12.22
C ASN A 351 -13.72 12.45 -11.32
N HIS A 352 -13.14 12.18 -10.14
CA HIS A 352 -13.53 11.04 -9.30
C HIS A 352 -14.04 11.44 -7.90
N MET A 353 -13.64 12.60 -7.38
CA MET A 353 -13.98 13.06 -6.02
C MET A 353 -14.54 14.48 -5.98
N ASN A 354 -15.16 14.92 -7.06
CA ASN A 354 -15.79 16.25 -7.12
C ASN A 354 -16.98 16.37 -6.17
N GLY A 355 -17.68 15.28 -5.86
CA GLY A 355 -18.76 15.24 -4.89
C GLY A 355 -18.27 15.58 -3.46
N GLU A 356 -17.20 14.92 -3.02
CA GLU A 356 -16.55 15.19 -1.73
C GLU A 356 -15.99 16.63 -1.68
N TRP A 357 -15.41 17.09 -2.79
CA TRP A 357 -14.93 18.47 -2.91
C TRP A 357 -16.08 19.49 -2.79
N ASN A 358 -17.20 19.27 -3.47
CA ASN A 358 -18.40 20.10 -3.34
C ASN A 358 -18.92 20.11 -1.90
N ASN A 359 -18.90 18.97 -1.21
CA ASN A 359 -19.32 18.86 0.19
C ASN A 359 -18.45 19.71 1.13
N LEU A 360 -17.12 19.72 0.93
CA LEU A 360 -16.21 20.58 1.70
C LEU A 360 -16.47 22.07 1.45
N VAL A 361 -16.69 22.45 0.18
CA VAL A 361 -17.01 23.87 -0.18
C VAL A 361 -18.33 24.28 0.44
N ARG A 362 -19.36 23.43 0.36
CA ARG A 362 -20.66 23.67 1.02
C ARG A 362 -20.49 23.83 2.52
N PHE A 363 -19.73 22.94 3.17
CA PHE A 363 -19.47 23.00 4.62
C PHE A 363 -18.86 24.35 5.03
N LEU A 364 -17.85 24.84 4.29
CA LEU A 364 -17.23 26.14 4.54
C LEU A 364 -18.23 27.31 4.46
N LEU A 365 -19.11 27.26 3.45
CA LEU A 365 -20.10 28.32 3.23
C LEU A 365 -21.25 28.28 4.25
N ASP A 366 -21.80 27.09 4.50
CA ASP A 366 -22.94 26.88 5.41
C ASP A 366 -22.60 27.29 6.86
N HIS A 367 -21.34 27.11 7.27
CA HIS A 367 -20.86 27.46 8.61
C HIS A 367 -20.14 28.81 8.68
N GLY A 368 -20.00 29.51 7.56
CA GLY A 368 -19.36 30.84 7.53
C GLY A 368 -17.88 30.82 7.96
N LEU A 369 -17.16 29.68 7.74
CA LEU A 369 -15.77 29.54 8.17
C LEU A 369 -14.81 30.43 7.36
N VAL A 370 -15.17 30.82 6.16
CA VAL A 370 -14.48 31.79 5.32
C VAL A 370 -15.44 32.84 4.80
N ALA A 371 -15.04 34.09 4.81
CA ALA A 371 -15.89 35.20 4.40
C ALA A 371 -15.07 36.36 3.77
N GLY A 372 -15.70 37.13 2.88
CA GLY A 372 -15.08 38.30 2.32
C GLY A 372 -15.59 38.59 0.88
N PRO A 373 -15.29 39.76 0.35
CA PRO A 373 -15.85 40.24 -0.93
C PRO A 373 -15.37 39.43 -2.14
N LEU A 374 -14.26 38.71 -2.01
CA LEU A 374 -13.68 37.84 -3.05
C LEU A 374 -14.00 36.36 -2.83
N VAL A 375 -14.69 36.00 -1.76
CA VAL A 375 -15.08 34.62 -1.44
C VAL A 375 -16.42 34.34 -2.13
N THR A 376 -16.34 33.66 -3.25
CA THR A 376 -17.48 33.09 -3.97
C THR A 376 -17.38 31.57 -3.93
N GLN A 377 -18.47 30.84 -4.19
CA GLN A 377 -18.44 29.40 -4.31
C GLN A 377 -17.37 28.93 -5.31
N THR A 378 -17.24 29.61 -6.45
CA THR A 378 -16.27 29.29 -7.50
C THR A 378 -14.83 29.51 -7.04
N SER A 379 -14.51 30.73 -6.52
CA SER A 379 -13.14 31.03 -6.07
C SER A 379 -12.72 30.18 -4.88
N LEU A 380 -13.66 29.86 -3.99
CA LEU A 380 -13.41 28.98 -2.84
C LEU A 380 -13.15 27.53 -3.30
N LYS A 381 -13.96 27.03 -4.24
CA LYS A 381 -13.76 25.69 -4.79
C LYS A 381 -12.41 25.59 -5.49
N GLU A 382 -12.06 26.56 -6.31
CA GLU A 382 -10.77 26.58 -7.01
C GLU A 382 -9.59 26.65 -6.04
N ALA A 383 -9.63 27.57 -5.06
CA ALA A 383 -8.59 27.70 -4.04
C ALA A 383 -8.40 26.40 -3.22
N LEU A 384 -9.51 25.81 -2.76
CA LEU A 384 -9.46 24.55 -2.00
C LEU A 384 -8.91 23.40 -2.84
N GLY A 385 -9.30 23.30 -4.12
CA GLY A 385 -8.77 22.30 -5.05
C GLY A 385 -7.27 22.43 -5.28
N LEU A 386 -6.76 23.67 -5.38
CA LEU A 386 -5.33 23.93 -5.48
C LEU A 386 -4.58 23.48 -4.23
N VAL A 387 -5.09 23.80 -3.03
CA VAL A 387 -4.48 23.36 -1.76
C VAL A 387 -4.42 21.84 -1.71
N ILE A 388 -5.51 21.13 -2.00
CA ILE A 388 -5.57 19.66 -2.01
C ILE A 388 -4.55 19.08 -2.99
N ALA A 389 -4.47 19.60 -4.21
CA ALA A 389 -3.53 19.11 -5.23
C ALA A 389 -2.08 19.42 -4.90
N CYS A 390 -1.79 20.55 -4.23
CA CYS A 390 -0.45 20.94 -3.79
C CYS A 390 -0.03 20.32 -2.45
N PHE A 391 -0.92 19.58 -1.75
CA PHE A 391 -0.60 19.02 -0.44
C PHE A 391 0.52 17.98 -0.57
N PRO A 392 1.68 18.14 0.11
CA PRO A 392 2.88 17.33 -0.18
C PRO A 392 2.91 15.97 0.55
N VAL A 393 2.03 15.77 1.53
CA VAL A 393 1.89 14.54 2.32
C VAL A 393 0.45 14.04 2.26
N TYR A 394 0.21 12.80 2.69
CA TYR A 394 -1.15 12.27 2.73
C TYR A 394 -2.04 13.07 3.67
N ARG A 395 -1.55 13.38 4.86
CA ARG A 395 -2.30 14.02 5.92
C ARG A 395 -1.37 14.70 6.92
N VAL A 396 -1.83 15.77 7.55
CA VAL A 396 -1.23 16.34 8.77
C VAL A 396 -2.12 16.02 9.97
N TYR A 397 -1.51 15.88 11.14
CA TYR A 397 -2.19 15.55 12.41
C TYR A 397 -2.26 16.74 13.35
N ASP A 398 -1.41 17.72 13.16
CA ASP A 398 -1.46 18.99 13.88
C ASP A 398 -1.26 20.18 12.94
N CYS A 399 -1.65 21.36 13.42
CA CYS A 399 -1.62 22.59 12.64
C CYS A 399 -0.22 23.26 12.58
N GLU A 400 0.77 22.75 13.28
CA GLU A 400 2.12 23.32 13.33
C GLU A 400 3.07 22.65 12.31
N GLN A 401 2.61 21.64 11.60
CA GLN A 401 3.43 20.92 10.64
C GLN A 401 3.81 21.80 9.42
N PRO A 402 5.08 21.77 8.97
CA PRO A 402 5.57 22.64 7.91
C PRO A 402 4.89 22.38 6.54
N TRP A 403 4.27 21.22 6.37
CA TRP A 403 3.62 20.79 5.14
C TRP A 403 2.45 21.70 4.73
N ILE A 404 1.76 22.30 5.71
CA ILE A 404 0.66 23.24 5.49
C ILE A 404 1.19 24.47 4.75
N ALA A 405 2.22 25.12 5.28
CA ALA A 405 2.81 26.31 4.66
C ALA A 405 3.41 26.00 3.27
N ILE A 406 3.95 24.79 3.07
CA ILE A 406 4.45 24.33 1.75
C ILE A 406 3.28 24.24 0.76
N ALA A 407 2.15 23.62 1.15
CA ALA A 407 0.98 23.46 0.29
C ALA A 407 0.38 24.82 -0.14
N PHE A 408 0.17 25.73 0.83
CA PHE A 408 -0.38 27.05 0.54
C PHE A 408 0.56 27.92 -0.31
N ARG A 409 1.86 27.90 -0.05
CA ARG A 409 2.85 28.60 -0.86
C ARG A 409 2.85 28.09 -2.31
N ALA A 410 2.79 26.78 -2.51
CA ALA A 410 2.69 26.18 -3.83
C ALA A 410 1.38 26.56 -4.54
N ALA A 411 0.26 26.56 -3.82
CA ALA A 411 -1.04 26.97 -4.35
C ALA A 411 -1.05 28.45 -4.78
N VAL A 412 -0.49 29.36 -3.96
CA VAL A 412 -0.33 30.79 -4.30
C VAL A 412 0.55 30.97 -5.54
N GLY A 413 1.65 30.20 -5.63
CA GLY A 413 2.55 30.24 -6.79
C GLY A 413 1.85 29.87 -8.10
N ARG A 414 0.90 28.94 -8.06
CA ARG A 414 0.14 28.48 -9.23
C ARG A 414 -1.04 29.42 -9.59
N ALA A 415 -1.65 30.05 -8.60
CA ALA A 415 -2.78 30.99 -8.82
C ALA A 415 -2.67 32.23 -7.90
N PRO A 416 -1.79 33.18 -8.20
CA PRO A 416 -1.62 34.39 -7.39
C PRO A 416 -2.90 35.23 -7.24
N GLY A 417 -3.80 35.15 -8.22
CA GLY A 417 -5.11 35.86 -8.19
C GLY A 417 -6.05 35.35 -7.08
N LEU A 418 -5.83 34.17 -6.54
CA LEU A 418 -6.60 33.59 -5.43
C LEU A 418 -5.97 33.83 -4.05
N PHE A 419 -4.91 34.65 -3.96
CA PHE A 419 -4.16 34.89 -2.72
C PHE A 419 -5.07 35.17 -1.51
N PHE A 420 -6.06 36.06 -1.67
CA PHE A 420 -6.96 36.42 -0.58
C PHE A 420 -7.75 35.19 -0.08
N VAL A 421 -8.34 34.42 -0.98
CA VAL A 421 -9.12 33.24 -0.61
C VAL A 421 -8.24 32.15 0.01
N LEU A 422 -7.05 31.95 -0.57
CA LEU A 422 -6.04 31.01 -0.01
C LEU A 422 -5.59 31.44 1.39
N SER A 423 -5.40 32.73 1.64
CA SER A 423 -5.05 33.23 2.98
C SER A 423 -6.15 32.97 4.01
N GLN A 424 -7.43 33.08 3.61
CA GLN A 424 -8.56 32.74 4.48
C GLN A 424 -8.62 31.25 4.79
N LEU A 425 -8.30 30.39 3.83
CA LEU A 425 -8.22 28.95 4.05
C LEU A 425 -7.02 28.57 4.93
N GLU A 426 -5.87 29.23 4.76
CA GLU A 426 -4.69 29.02 5.59
C GLU A 426 -4.92 29.40 7.05
N GLU A 427 -5.72 30.44 7.30
CA GLU A 427 -6.10 30.86 8.65
C GLU A 427 -6.81 29.76 9.45
N LEU A 428 -7.55 28.87 8.77
CA LEU A 428 -8.20 27.72 9.42
C LEU A 428 -7.20 26.73 10.05
N PHE A 429 -5.96 26.71 9.60
CA PHE A 429 -4.90 25.87 10.13
C PHE A 429 -4.12 26.52 11.29
N ARG A 430 -4.36 27.80 11.59
CA ARG A 430 -3.65 28.43 12.69
C ARG A 430 -4.07 27.84 14.03
N PRO A 431 -3.11 27.66 14.96
CA PRO A 431 -3.45 27.29 16.33
C PRO A 431 -4.46 28.28 16.92
N GLY A 432 -5.56 27.76 17.40
CA GLY A 432 -6.65 28.55 18.02
C GLY A 432 -7.39 27.72 19.05
N GLY A 433 -8.31 28.36 19.79
CA GLY A 433 -9.16 27.63 20.72
C GLY A 433 -9.97 26.51 20.03
N PRO A 434 -10.54 25.57 20.80
CA PRO A 434 -11.33 24.47 20.29
C PRO A 434 -12.62 24.98 19.62
N ASP A 435 -12.60 25.13 18.30
CA ASP A 435 -13.79 25.34 17.48
C ASP A 435 -14.16 23.99 16.83
N PRO A 436 -15.24 23.32 17.32
CA PRO A 436 -15.62 22.00 16.82
C PRO A 436 -15.93 21.99 15.31
N ILE A 437 -16.49 23.09 14.78
CA ILE A 437 -16.86 23.19 13.36
C ILE A 437 -15.60 23.27 12.50
N ARG A 438 -14.64 24.09 12.89
CA ARG A 438 -13.34 24.19 12.23
C ARG A 438 -12.60 22.83 12.24
N LEU A 439 -12.56 22.16 13.39
CA LEU A 439 -11.91 20.85 13.54
C LEU A 439 -12.61 19.78 12.68
N GLU A 440 -13.93 19.80 12.60
CA GLU A 440 -14.71 18.92 11.72
C GLU A 440 -14.33 19.14 10.25
N PHE A 441 -14.24 20.40 9.81
CA PHE A 441 -13.80 20.74 8.47
C PHE A 441 -12.38 20.21 8.18
N LEU A 442 -11.42 20.47 9.07
CA LEU A 442 -10.04 20.05 8.92
C LEU A 442 -9.92 18.51 8.85
N SER A 443 -10.66 17.79 9.69
CA SER A 443 -10.69 16.33 9.65
C SER A 443 -11.19 15.80 8.29
N LYS A 444 -12.30 16.34 7.78
CA LYS A 444 -12.84 15.97 6.45
C LYS A 444 -11.87 16.33 5.32
N LEU A 445 -11.23 17.48 5.40
CA LEU A 445 -10.20 17.88 4.42
C LEU A 445 -9.02 16.91 4.43
N MET A 446 -8.52 16.54 5.61
CA MET A 446 -7.40 15.61 5.75
C MET A 446 -7.75 14.18 5.26
N GLN A 447 -8.98 13.72 5.45
CA GLN A 447 -9.45 12.46 4.88
C GLN A 447 -9.46 12.49 3.34
N LEU A 448 -9.74 13.66 2.73
CA LEU A 448 -9.73 13.83 1.28
C LEU A 448 -8.31 13.97 0.72
N THR A 449 -7.41 14.71 1.40
CA THR A 449 -6.01 14.87 0.93
C THR A 449 -5.29 13.53 0.84
N GLY A 450 -5.48 12.62 1.81
CA GLY A 450 -4.93 11.28 1.79
C GLY A 450 -5.42 10.45 0.59
N ALA A 451 -6.72 10.52 0.30
CA ALA A 451 -7.30 9.84 -0.86
C ALA A 451 -6.73 10.37 -2.19
N ILE A 452 -6.55 11.68 -2.30
CA ILE A 452 -5.98 12.32 -3.50
C ILE A 452 -4.48 12.02 -3.64
N ALA A 453 -3.73 11.93 -2.55
CA ALA A 453 -2.33 11.51 -2.57
C ALA A 453 -2.21 10.06 -3.07
N ALA A 454 -2.90 9.10 -2.44
CA ALA A 454 -2.86 7.70 -2.85
C ALA A 454 -3.23 7.50 -4.32
N LYS A 455 -4.37 8.03 -4.73
CA LYS A 455 -4.89 7.79 -6.08
C LYS A 455 -4.22 8.64 -7.16
N GLY A 456 -3.92 9.89 -6.87
CA GLY A 456 -3.27 10.78 -7.83
C GLY A 456 -1.79 10.47 -8.04
N VAL A 457 -1.08 10.02 -7.01
CA VAL A 457 0.35 9.68 -7.12
C VAL A 457 0.52 8.19 -7.41
N GLU A 458 0.19 7.32 -6.46
CA GLU A 458 0.55 5.91 -6.52
C GLU A 458 -0.22 5.13 -7.58
N ASP A 459 -1.52 5.40 -7.73
CA ASP A 459 -2.36 4.67 -8.68
C ASP A 459 -2.52 5.40 -10.04
N THR A 460 -1.92 6.59 -10.22
CA THR A 460 -1.99 7.29 -11.51
C THR A 460 -0.61 7.76 -11.97
N THR A 461 0.06 8.65 -11.22
CA THR A 461 1.35 9.22 -11.66
C THR A 461 2.42 8.16 -11.87
N PHE A 462 2.48 7.14 -11.02
CA PHE A 462 3.43 6.03 -11.13
C PHE A 462 3.24 5.13 -12.35
N TYR A 463 2.16 5.32 -13.11
CA TYR A 463 1.94 4.70 -14.41
C TYR A 463 2.09 5.68 -15.57
N CYS A 464 2.32 6.99 -15.27
CA CYS A 464 2.50 8.05 -16.26
C CYS A 464 3.96 8.48 -16.42
N TYR A 465 4.73 8.51 -15.31
CA TYR A 465 6.14 8.88 -15.31
C TYR A 465 7.00 7.63 -15.13
N ASN A 466 7.64 7.16 -16.20
CA ASN A 466 8.25 5.83 -16.26
C ASN A 466 9.78 5.87 -16.45
N ALA A 467 10.45 6.89 -15.94
CA ALA A 467 11.92 7.04 -16.08
C ALA A 467 12.66 5.83 -15.49
N LEU A 468 12.30 5.43 -14.28
CA LEU A 468 12.83 4.25 -13.58
C LEU A 468 11.74 3.64 -12.69
N LEU A 469 11.19 2.52 -13.10
CA LEU A 469 10.06 1.89 -12.40
C LEU A 469 10.39 1.38 -10.99
N ALA A 470 11.66 1.23 -10.63
CA ALA A 470 12.06 0.83 -9.29
C ALA A 470 11.49 1.76 -8.21
N HIS A 471 11.46 3.06 -8.51
CA HIS A 471 11.01 4.11 -7.59
C HIS A 471 9.56 4.54 -7.78
N ASN A 472 8.84 3.95 -8.74
CA ASN A 472 7.39 4.07 -8.85
C ASN A 472 6.75 3.06 -7.89
N GLU A 473 6.93 3.29 -6.59
CA GLU A 473 6.56 2.35 -5.52
C GLU A 473 5.91 3.09 -4.35
N VAL A 474 5.05 2.40 -3.60
CA VAL A 474 4.34 2.97 -2.43
C VAL A 474 5.34 3.54 -1.43
N GLY A 475 5.20 4.82 -1.10
CA GLY A 475 6.07 5.54 -0.16
C GLY A 475 7.45 5.92 -0.72
N ASP A 476 7.73 5.68 -2.02
CA ASP A 476 8.96 6.09 -2.69
C ASP A 476 8.69 7.19 -3.73
N SER A 477 9.74 7.73 -4.31
CA SER A 477 9.71 8.80 -5.31
C SER A 477 10.80 8.60 -6.36
N PRO A 478 10.49 8.82 -7.66
CA PRO A 478 11.50 8.88 -8.72
C PRO A 478 12.53 9.99 -8.52
N ILE A 479 12.27 10.95 -7.63
CA ILE A 479 13.21 12.00 -7.27
C ILE A 479 14.09 11.53 -6.11
N PRO A 480 15.42 11.53 -6.27
CA PRO A 480 16.34 11.14 -5.20
C PRO A 480 16.13 11.96 -3.92
N VAL A 481 16.12 11.29 -2.79
CA VAL A 481 15.98 11.93 -1.48
C VAL A 481 17.36 12.34 -0.96
N GLU A 482 17.57 13.64 -0.78
CA GLU A 482 18.77 14.21 -0.16
C GLU A 482 18.69 14.11 1.36
N GLN A 483 18.84 12.95 1.91
CA GLN A 483 18.93 12.72 3.35
C GLN A 483 19.96 11.63 3.61
N ASP A 484 20.85 11.87 4.56
CA ASP A 484 21.81 10.87 5.01
C ASP A 484 21.10 9.63 5.58
N PHE A 485 21.41 8.46 5.01
CA PHE A 485 20.78 7.20 5.37
C PHE A 485 21.06 6.82 6.83
N HIS A 486 22.30 7.02 7.29
CA HIS A 486 22.68 6.68 8.66
C HIS A 486 21.98 7.58 9.68
N GLN A 487 21.85 8.87 9.36
CA GLN A 487 21.14 9.81 10.21
C GLN A 487 19.66 9.44 10.29
N TRP A 488 19.06 9.09 9.17
CA TRP A 488 17.65 8.64 9.13
C TRP A 488 17.43 7.37 9.97
N ILE A 489 18.33 6.36 9.87
CA ILE A 489 18.24 5.13 10.69
C ILE A 489 18.36 5.45 12.19
N LYS A 490 19.29 6.34 12.57
CA LYS A 490 19.44 6.75 13.98
C LYS A 490 18.19 7.43 14.51
N GLU A 491 17.59 8.32 13.72
CA GLU A 491 16.39 9.03 14.10
C GLU A 491 15.19 8.07 14.21
N ARG A 492 15.04 7.14 13.27
CA ARG A 492 14.02 6.10 13.30
C ARG A 492 14.19 5.17 14.52
N GLN A 493 15.43 4.76 14.83
CA GLN A 493 15.72 3.97 16.03
C GLN A 493 15.37 4.73 17.32
N ARG A 494 15.64 6.04 17.36
CA ARG A 494 15.34 6.86 18.54
C ARG A 494 13.84 7.03 18.78
N ARG A 495 13.04 7.21 17.71
CA ARG A 495 11.60 7.50 17.80
C ARG A 495 10.75 6.25 17.85
N PHE A 496 10.95 5.34 16.92
CA PHE A 496 10.15 4.13 16.72
C PHE A 496 11.05 2.91 16.44
N PRO A 497 11.81 2.44 17.44
CA PRO A 497 12.81 1.37 17.26
C PRO A 497 12.24 0.02 16.83
N LEU A 498 10.93 -0.15 16.96
CA LEU A 498 10.22 -1.39 16.68
C LEU A 498 9.29 -1.31 15.47
N SER A 499 9.41 -0.25 14.62
CA SER A 499 8.74 -0.20 13.32
C SER A 499 9.12 -1.40 12.45
N MET A 500 8.24 -1.82 11.57
CA MET A 500 8.54 -2.90 10.63
C MET A 500 9.54 -2.46 9.56
N ASN A 501 10.40 -3.37 9.14
CA ASN A 501 11.34 -3.23 8.03
C ASN A 501 10.82 -4.06 6.86
N ALA A 502 9.93 -3.50 6.04
CA ALA A 502 9.44 -4.15 4.83
C ALA A 502 10.35 -3.85 3.63
N THR A 503 10.48 -4.80 2.73
CA THR A 503 11.07 -4.64 1.38
C THR A 503 10.15 -5.19 0.29
N SER A 504 9.02 -5.75 0.69
CA SER A 504 7.90 -6.14 -0.16
C SER A 504 6.65 -6.28 0.71
N THR A 505 5.49 -5.90 0.19
CA THR A 505 4.20 -6.01 0.85
C THR A 505 3.14 -6.50 -0.14
N HIS A 506 1.93 -6.70 0.34
CA HIS A 506 0.78 -7.01 -0.51
C HIS A 506 0.30 -5.85 -1.39
N ASP A 507 0.76 -4.62 -1.12
CA ASP A 507 0.44 -3.39 -1.88
C ASP A 507 1.61 -2.88 -2.71
N SER A 508 2.80 -3.48 -2.58
CA SER A 508 3.95 -3.12 -3.41
C SER A 508 3.61 -3.26 -4.89
N LYS A 509 4.01 -2.28 -5.69
CA LYS A 509 3.79 -2.30 -7.14
C LYS A 509 4.58 -3.42 -7.82
N ARG A 510 5.66 -3.90 -7.17
CA ARG A 510 6.53 -4.99 -7.67
C ARG A 510 7.11 -5.79 -6.51
N GLY A 511 7.38 -7.07 -6.77
CA GLY A 511 8.11 -7.93 -5.84
C GLY A 511 9.53 -7.45 -5.58
N GLU A 512 10.11 -7.87 -4.45
CA GLU A 512 11.44 -7.48 -3.98
C GLU A 512 12.53 -7.66 -5.04
N ASP A 513 12.56 -8.81 -5.70
CA ASP A 513 13.62 -9.15 -6.66
C ASP A 513 13.40 -8.50 -8.04
N ALA A 514 12.15 -8.20 -8.40
CA ALA A 514 11.83 -7.40 -9.58
C ALA A 514 12.36 -5.96 -9.42
N ARG A 515 12.19 -5.37 -8.21
CA ARG A 515 12.77 -4.06 -7.91
C ARG A 515 14.29 -4.08 -7.87
N ALA A 516 14.90 -5.11 -7.27
CA ALA A 516 16.35 -5.27 -7.27
C ALA A 516 16.93 -5.27 -8.69
N ARG A 517 16.28 -5.94 -9.65
CA ARG A 517 16.67 -5.87 -11.07
C ARG A 517 16.54 -4.45 -11.63
N LEU A 518 15.43 -3.77 -11.36
CA LEU A 518 15.19 -2.41 -11.87
C LEU A 518 16.16 -1.39 -11.26
N ILE A 519 16.47 -1.48 -9.97
CA ILE A 519 17.52 -0.68 -9.33
C ILE A 519 18.87 -0.92 -10.01
N THR A 520 19.17 -2.17 -10.32
CA THR A 520 20.43 -2.55 -10.99
C THR A 520 20.54 -2.05 -12.43
N LEU A 521 19.41 -1.70 -13.09
CA LEU A 521 19.45 -1.04 -14.39
C LEU A 521 20.27 0.25 -14.35
N CYS A 522 20.31 0.96 -13.22
CA CYS A 522 21.11 2.17 -13.06
C CYS A 522 22.62 1.88 -13.23
N THR A 523 23.11 0.75 -12.74
CA THR A 523 24.54 0.37 -12.92
C THR A 523 24.85 -0.05 -14.35
N LEU A 524 23.84 -0.30 -15.19
CA LEU A 524 23.93 -0.67 -16.59
C LEU A 524 23.26 0.37 -17.51
N ALA A 525 23.15 1.63 -17.05
CA ALA A 525 22.35 2.67 -17.69
C ALA A 525 22.70 2.87 -19.17
N THR A 526 23.98 3.08 -19.48
CA THR A 526 24.45 3.28 -20.88
C THR A 526 24.14 2.07 -21.76
N ARG A 527 24.24 0.86 -21.22
CA ARG A 527 23.92 -0.35 -21.97
C ARG A 527 22.42 -0.50 -22.18
N TRP A 528 21.62 -0.20 -21.16
CA TRP A 528 20.16 -0.22 -21.23
C TRP A 528 19.64 0.80 -22.26
N THR A 529 20.12 2.04 -22.22
CA THR A 529 19.69 3.10 -23.15
C THR A 529 20.07 2.77 -24.59
N THR A 530 21.26 2.20 -24.78
CA THR A 530 21.71 1.72 -26.11
C THR A 530 20.78 0.62 -26.63
N LEU A 531 20.51 -0.42 -25.83
CA LEU A 531 19.69 -1.56 -26.25
C LEU A 531 18.25 -1.14 -26.55
N THR A 532 17.64 -0.35 -25.68
CA THR A 532 16.25 0.12 -25.88
C THR A 532 16.11 1.02 -27.10
N GLY A 533 17.16 1.72 -27.51
CA GLY A 533 17.19 2.49 -28.74
C GLY A 533 17.13 1.63 -30.01
N PHE A 534 17.55 0.36 -29.94
CA PHE A 534 17.48 -0.60 -31.04
C PHE A 534 16.30 -1.55 -31.00
N TRP A 535 15.61 -1.63 -29.86
CA TRP A 535 14.48 -2.55 -29.71
C TRP A 535 13.25 -2.08 -30.48
N PRO A 536 12.34 -3.02 -30.86
CA PRO A 536 11.17 -2.67 -31.65
C PRO A 536 10.30 -1.58 -31.02
N HIS A 537 10.00 -0.55 -31.81
CA HIS A 537 9.05 0.49 -31.44
C HIS A 537 7.89 0.51 -32.44
N PRO A 538 6.76 -0.18 -32.17
CA PRO A 538 5.67 -0.28 -33.12
C PRO A 538 5.04 1.08 -33.41
N PRO A 539 4.74 1.41 -34.68
CA PRO A 539 3.97 2.60 -35.03
C PRO A 539 2.61 2.58 -34.30
N GLY A 540 2.23 3.70 -33.72
CA GLY A 540 0.95 3.86 -33.04
C GLY A 540 0.95 3.53 -31.53
N LEU A 541 2.04 2.97 -30.98
CA LEU A 541 2.26 2.91 -29.54
C LEU A 541 3.11 4.10 -29.08
N ALA A 542 2.76 4.67 -27.94
CA ALA A 542 3.52 5.75 -27.34
C ALA A 542 4.85 5.23 -26.76
N PHE A 543 5.90 6.02 -26.89
CA PHE A 543 7.21 5.69 -26.33
C PHE A 543 7.11 5.38 -24.83
N ASN A 544 6.37 6.17 -24.07
CA ASN A 544 6.20 5.99 -22.64
C ASN A 544 5.65 4.60 -22.28
N ASP A 545 4.65 4.12 -23.02
CA ASP A 545 4.03 2.82 -22.78
C ASP A 545 4.94 1.67 -23.23
N VAL A 546 5.66 1.84 -24.33
CA VAL A 546 6.66 0.87 -24.81
C VAL A 546 7.82 0.75 -23.82
N TYR A 547 8.33 1.87 -23.30
CA TYR A 547 9.40 1.90 -22.32
C TYR A 547 8.97 1.28 -20.98
N PHE A 548 7.73 1.52 -20.58
CA PHE A 548 7.11 0.87 -19.42
C PHE A 548 7.03 -0.66 -19.61
N ILE A 549 6.61 -1.12 -20.81
CA ILE A 549 6.53 -2.55 -21.14
C ILE A 549 7.92 -3.19 -21.05
N TYR A 550 8.96 -2.56 -21.59
CA TYR A 550 10.33 -3.08 -21.53
C TYR A 550 10.83 -3.25 -20.10
N GLN A 551 10.71 -2.22 -19.27
CA GLN A 551 11.11 -2.31 -17.86
C GLN A 551 10.31 -3.38 -17.11
N SER A 552 9.00 -3.48 -17.40
CA SER A 552 8.11 -4.48 -16.77
C SER A 552 8.51 -5.90 -17.12
N ILE A 553 8.81 -6.17 -18.41
CA ILE A 553 9.28 -7.47 -18.87
C ILE A 553 10.62 -7.81 -18.22
N ILE A 554 11.62 -6.92 -18.30
CA ILE A 554 12.97 -7.16 -17.78
C ILE A 554 12.96 -7.37 -16.26
N GLY A 555 12.21 -6.54 -15.52
CA GLY A 555 12.11 -6.64 -14.05
C GLY A 555 11.54 -7.98 -13.59
N SER A 556 10.54 -8.50 -14.29
CA SER A 556 9.81 -9.71 -13.89
C SER A 556 10.11 -10.95 -14.74
N PHE A 557 11.10 -10.91 -15.66
CA PHE A 557 11.42 -12.02 -16.55
C PHE A 557 11.81 -13.29 -15.75
N PRO A 558 11.30 -14.48 -16.12
CA PRO A 558 11.61 -15.72 -15.40
C PRO A 558 13.11 -16.00 -15.29
N LYS A 559 13.56 -16.48 -14.14
CA LYS A 559 14.98 -16.76 -13.84
C LYS A 559 15.59 -17.86 -14.73
N ASP A 560 14.78 -18.78 -15.21
CA ASP A 560 15.20 -19.85 -16.15
C ASP A 560 15.43 -19.33 -17.57
N GLY A 561 15.20 -18.04 -17.81
CA GLY A 561 15.40 -17.39 -19.11
C GLY A 561 14.35 -17.75 -20.15
N ARG A 562 13.22 -18.37 -19.77
CA ARG A 562 12.17 -18.81 -20.70
C ARG A 562 10.81 -18.22 -20.31
N PRO A 563 10.21 -17.38 -21.16
CA PRO A 563 8.88 -16.90 -20.91
C PRO A 563 7.85 -18.02 -21.04
N THR A 564 7.03 -18.21 -20.00
CA THR A 564 5.93 -19.17 -20.01
C THR A 564 4.63 -18.50 -20.47
N PRO A 565 3.62 -19.27 -20.93
CA PRO A 565 2.29 -18.71 -21.19
C PRO A 565 1.67 -17.99 -19.96
N LEU A 566 2.00 -18.46 -18.77
CA LEU A 566 1.57 -17.80 -17.52
C LEU A 566 2.24 -16.43 -17.38
N PHE A 567 3.54 -16.33 -17.65
CA PHE A 567 4.27 -15.06 -17.60
C PHE A 567 3.70 -14.06 -18.62
N SER A 568 3.47 -14.48 -19.87
CA SER A 568 2.85 -13.63 -20.89
C SER A 568 1.48 -13.12 -20.45
N ARG A 569 0.63 -13.96 -19.87
CA ARG A 569 -0.70 -13.57 -19.35
C ARG A 569 -0.57 -12.56 -18.23
N ARG A 570 0.24 -12.83 -17.19
CA ARG A 570 0.48 -11.92 -16.05
C ARG A 570 0.97 -10.56 -16.52
N THR A 571 1.93 -10.52 -17.43
CA THR A 571 2.46 -9.28 -18.02
C THR A 571 1.36 -8.51 -18.74
N LYS A 572 0.55 -9.16 -19.57
CA LYS A 572 -0.56 -8.52 -20.29
C LYS A 572 -1.63 -7.98 -19.33
N ASP A 573 -1.98 -8.72 -18.30
CA ASP A 573 -2.96 -8.29 -17.31
C ASP A 573 -2.45 -7.07 -16.52
N TYR A 574 -1.17 -7.09 -16.12
CA TYR A 574 -0.52 -5.96 -15.47
C TYR A 574 -0.46 -4.72 -16.38
N ILE A 575 -0.02 -4.85 -17.64
CA ILE A 575 0.05 -3.72 -18.57
C ILE A 575 -1.34 -3.15 -18.84
N ARG A 576 -2.37 -3.99 -19.00
CA ARG A 576 -3.76 -3.50 -19.14
C ARG A 576 -4.22 -2.69 -17.93
N LYS A 577 -3.92 -3.17 -16.72
CA LYS A 577 -4.20 -2.44 -15.48
C LYS A 577 -3.46 -1.10 -15.51
N ALA A 578 -2.17 -1.09 -15.77
CA ALA A 578 -1.33 0.11 -15.79
C ALA A 578 -1.83 1.17 -16.79
N LEU A 579 -2.21 0.76 -18.01
CA LEU A 579 -2.77 1.68 -19.02
C LEU A 579 -4.08 2.34 -18.56
N ARG A 580 -4.92 1.59 -17.86
CA ARG A 580 -6.21 2.11 -17.34
C ARG A 580 -6.04 3.01 -16.12
N GLU A 581 -5.08 2.68 -15.25
CA GLU A 581 -4.73 3.52 -14.08
C GLU A 581 -4.05 4.83 -14.51
N ALA A 582 -3.16 4.80 -15.49
CA ALA A 582 -2.55 6.00 -16.07
C ALA A 582 -3.59 7.01 -16.59
N GLY A 583 -4.72 6.50 -17.12
CA GLY A 583 -5.82 7.32 -17.61
C GLY A 583 -5.48 8.20 -18.82
N GLU A 584 -4.36 7.90 -19.52
CA GLU A 584 -3.87 8.69 -20.64
C GLU A 584 -4.57 8.31 -21.96
N ARG A 585 -4.68 7.03 -22.25
CA ARG A 585 -5.22 6.48 -23.50
C ARG A 585 -6.36 5.49 -23.27
N SER A 586 -6.38 4.85 -22.11
CA SER A 586 -7.42 3.92 -21.72
C SER A 586 -7.79 4.18 -20.27
N THR A 587 -9.04 3.94 -19.90
CA THR A 587 -9.52 4.09 -18.51
C THR A 587 -10.38 2.89 -18.13
N HIS A 588 -10.62 2.69 -16.83
CA HIS A 588 -11.57 1.66 -16.38
C HIS A 588 -13.00 1.91 -16.85
N VAL A 589 -13.39 3.18 -16.98
CA VAL A 589 -14.76 3.59 -17.38
C VAL A 589 -14.96 3.60 -18.90
N ALA A 590 -13.92 3.97 -19.64
CA ALA A 590 -13.93 4.05 -21.09
C ALA A 590 -12.65 3.42 -21.67
N PRO A 591 -12.57 2.08 -21.73
CA PRO A 591 -11.38 1.39 -22.22
C PRO A 591 -11.20 1.60 -23.73
N ASP A 592 -10.00 2.01 -24.15
CA ASP A 592 -9.60 1.94 -25.56
C ASP A 592 -9.12 0.51 -25.89
N HIS A 593 -10.06 -0.36 -26.19
CA HIS A 593 -9.76 -1.76 -26.51
C HIS A 593 -8.80 -1.91 -27.68
N ARG A 594 -8.81 -0.98 -28.67
CA ARG A 594 -7.91 -1.03 -29.82
C ARG A 594 -6.48 -0.78 -29.41
N TYR A 595 -6.24 0.23 -28.58
CA TYR A 595 -4.92 0.55 -28.04
C TYR A 595 -4.41 -0.55 -27.11
N GLU A 596 -5.26 -1.00 -26.19
CA GLU A 596 -4.92 -2.13 -25.30
C GLU A 596 -4.52 -3.38 -26.10
N GLN A 597 -5.29 -3.75 -27.13
CA GLN A 597 -4.98 -4.90 -27.98
C GLN A 597 -3.66 -4.73 -28.74
N ALA A 598 -3.32 -3.51 -29.20
CA ALA A 598 -2.04 -3.23 -29.84
C ALA A 598 -0.87 -3.45 -28.87
N CYS A 599 -1.00 -3.02 -27.61
CA CYS A 599 -0.01 -3.29 -26.56
C CYS A 599 0.12 -4.80 -26.26
N MET A 600 -1.01 -5.51 -26.15
CA MET A 600 -1.01 -6.96 -25.90
C MET A 600 -0.33 -7.72 -27.06
N ALA A 601 -0.66 -7.37 -28.30
CA ALA A 601 -0.03 -7.97 -29.50
C ALA A 601 1.48 -7.63 -29.57
N PHE A 602 1.90 -6.48 -29.07
CA PHE A 602 3.31 -6.14 -28.95
C PHE A 602 4.02 -7.04 -27.93
N ILE A 603 3.43 -7.24 -26.75
CA ILE A 603 3.98 -8.16 -25.73
C ILE A 603 4.06 -9.58 -26.28
N ASP A 604 3.04 -10.07 -27.00
CA ASP A 604 3.07 -11.39 -27.61
C ASP A 604 4.25 -11.54 -28.60
N ARG A 605 4.52 -10.52 -29.43
CA ARG A 605 5.69 -10.52 -30.34
C ARG A 605 7.03 -10.51 -29.60
N LEU A 606 7.14 -9.75 -28.49
CA LEU A 606 8.37 -9.71 -27.68
C LEU A 606 8.63 -11.05 -26.99
N LEU A 607 7.58 -11.74 -26.58
CA LEU A 607 7.67 -13.00 -25.83
C LEU A 607 7.55 -14.25 -26.72
N ASP A 608 7.44 -14.07 -28.04
CA ASP A 608 7.45 -15.18 -29.00
C ASP A 608 8.84 -15.83 -29.03
N PRO A 609 8.95 -17.12 -28.68
CA PRO A 609 10.23 -17.82 -28.73
C PRO A 609 10.91 -17.82 -30.08
N GLU A 610 10.13 -17.76 -31.18
CA GLU A 610 10.63 -17.74 -32.57
C GLU A 610 10.89 -16.31 -33.09
N GLY A 611 10.47 -15.29 -32.35
CA GLY A 611 10.54 -13.87 -32.72
C GLY A 611 11.94 -13.24 -32.63
N GLY A 612 12.92 -13.92 -32.03
CA GLY A 612 14.31 -13.50 -31.90
C GLY A 612 14.58 -12.42 -30.84
N PHE A 613 13.55 -11.76 -30.29
CA PHE A 613 13.73 -10.74 -29.25
C PHE A 613 14.28 -11.35 -27.95
N ILE A 614 13.81 -12.53 -27.56
CA ILE A 614 14.27 -13.23 -26.35
C ILE A 614 15.77 -13.50 -26.45
N ASP A 615 16.26 -13.98 -27.59
CA ASP A 615 17.70 -14.22 -27.80
C ASP A 615 18.51 -12.92 -27.69
N THR A 616 17.92 -11.81 -28.13
CA THR A 616 18.56 -10.49 -28.06
C THR A 616 18.71 -10.00 -26.63
N ILE A 617 17.71 -10.25 -25.76
CA ILE A 617 17.75 -9.78 -24.36
C ILE A 617 18.47 -10.73 -23.41
N GLN A 618 18.60 -12.02 -23.76
CA GLN A 618 19.19 -13.03 -22.86
C GLN A 618 20.62 -12.70 -22.37
N PRO A 619 21.54 -12.20 -23.18
CA PRO A 619 22.87 -11.79 -22.71
C PRO A 619 22.78 -10.67 -21.67
N PHE A 620 21.91 -9.69 -21.92
CA PHE A 620 21.66 -8.59 -20.99
C PHE A 620 21.01 -9.07 -19.70
N LEU A 621 20.02 -9.98 -19.76
CA LEU A 621 19.38 -10.54 -18.57
C LEU A 621 20.38 -11.31 -17.69
N ARG A 622 21.31 -12.06 -18.28
CA ARG A 622 22.37 -12.76 -17.53
C ARG A 622 23.29 -11.79 -16.80
N GLU A 623 23.69 -10.71 -17.46
CA GLU A 623 24.51 -9.67 -16.87
C GLU A 623 23.74 -8.93 -15.75
N LEU A 624 22.49 -8.57 -16.01
CA LEU A 624 21.61 -7.92 -15.04
C LEU A 624 21.39 -8.81 -13.81
N ASP A 625 21.11 -10.11 -13.98
CA ASP A 625 20.94 -11.05 -12.88
C ASP A 625 22.23 -11.25 -12.08
N GLY A 626 23.39 -11.25 -12.75
CA GLY A 626 24.69 -11.30 -12.08
C GLY A 626 24.91 -10.15 -11.10
N ALA A 627 24.39 -8.96 -11.41
CA ALA A 627 24.47 -7.78 -10.56
C ALA A 627 23.25 -7.62 -9.63
N ALA A 628 22.05 -8.03 -10.03
CA ALA A 628 20.81 -7.87 -9.26
C ALA A 628 20.64 -8.91 -8.14
N ASN A 629 21.15 -10.13 -8.32
CA ASN A 629 21.05 -11.15 -7.27
C ASN A 629 21.76 -10.71 -5.97
N PRO A 630 23.00 -10.15 -6.00
CA PRO A 630 23.58 -9.53 -4.81
C PRO A 630 22.71 -8.43 -4.22
N ARG A 631 22.07 -7.54 -5.02
CA ARG A 631 21.17 -6.50 -4.52
C ARG A 631 19.99 -7.07 -3.76
N SER A 632 19.40 -8.16 -4.25
CA SER A 632 18.34 -8.86 -3.52
C SER A 632 18.81 -9.37 -2.14
N LEU A 633 20.03 -9.91 -2.06
CA LEU A 633 20.62 -10.36 -0.78
C LEU A 633 20.92 -9.17 0.15
N GLU A 634 21.40 -8.06 -0.39
CA GLU A 634 21.62 -6.82 0.35
C GLU A 634 20.33 -6.29 0.96
N MET A 635 19.20 -6.31 0.22
CA MET A 635 17.87 -5.97 0.77
C MET A 635 17.48 -6.88 1.94
N VAL A 636 17.71 -8.19 1.83
CA VAL A 636 17.45 -9.14 2.92
C VAL A 636 18.33 -8.85 4.15
N VAL A 637 19.61 -8.57 3.95
CA VAL A 637 20.52 -8.24 5.06
C VAL A 637 20.12 -6.93 5.71
N LEU A 638 19.86 -5.87 4.94
CA LEU A 638 19.43 -4.57 5.49
C LEU A 638 18.13 -4.71 6.29
N LYS A 639 17.12 -5.39 5.73
CA LYS A 639 15.85 -5.66 6.40
C LYS A 639 16.04 -6.37 7.75
N THR A 640 16.94 -7.35 7.82
CA THR A 640 17.12 -8.20 9.00
C THR A 640 18.09 -7.68 10.03
N THR A 641 19.01 -6.80 9.66
CA THR A 641 20.10 -6.35 10.57
C THR A 641 19.97 -4.89 11.02
N LEU A 642 19.31 -4.02 10.25
CA LEU A 642 19.01 -2.65 10.68
C LEU A 642 18.02 -2.62 11.87
N PRO A 643 17.99 -1.53 12.65
CA PRO A 643 16.99 -1.32 13.69
C PRO A 643 15.56 -1.47 13.14
N GLY A 644 14.72 -2.24 13.82
CA GLY A 644 13.35 -2.54 13.41
C GLY A 644 13.05 -4.03 13.41
N ILE A 645 11.83 -4.36 13.00
CA ILE A 645 11.31 -5.72 12.91
C ILE A 645 11.25 -6.13 11.43
N PRO A 646 12.07 -7.09 10.98
CA PRO A 646 12.05 -7.54 9.59
C PRO A 646 10.71 -8.18 9.25
N ASP A 647 10.06 -7.66 8.20
CA ASP A 647 8.83 -8.22 7.64
C ASP A 647 9.11 -8.94 6.32
N PHE A 648 8.61 -10.15 6.21
CA PHE A 648 8.69 -10.97 5.00
C PHE A 648 7.30 -11.14 4.41
N TYR A 649 7.13 -10.67 3.19
CA TYR A 649 5.92 -10.98 2.44
C TYR A 649 5.99 -12.42 1.92
N GLN A 650 4.87 -13.13 1.92
CA GLN A 650 4.80 -14.55 1.52
C GLN A 650 5.54 -14.81 0.19
N GLY A 651 6.46 -15.78 0.22
CA GLY A 651 7.26 -16.20 -0.94
C GLY A 651 8.53 -15.38 -1.19
N SER A 652 8.77 -14.27 -0.45
CA SER A 652 9.95 -13.42 -0.65
C SER A 652 11.27 -14.04 -0.17
N GLU A 653 11.24 -15.13 0.56
CA GLU A 653 12.41 -15.95 0.87
C GLU A 653 12.97 -16.70 -0.34
N ASN A 654 12.17 -16.82 -1.40
CA ASN A 654 12.56 -17.22 -2.75
C ASN A 654 12.64 -16.00 -3.68
N TRP A 655 12.97 -16.20 -4.96
CA TRP A 655 12.96 -15.12 -5.94
C TRP A 655 11.52 -14.65 -6.21
N ASN A 656 11.21 -13.42 -5.82
CA ASN A 656 9.89 -12.83 -5.99
C ASN A 656 9.90 -11.80 -7.14
N LEU A 657 9.39 -12.21 -8.31
CA LEU A 657 9.30 -11.43 -9.53
C LEU A 657 7.84 -11.10 -9.87
N THR A 658 7.03 -10.80 -8.86
CA THR A 658 5.62 -10.47 -9.04
C THR A 658 5.42 -9.02 -9.50
N TYR A 659 4.28 -8.79 -10.16
CA TYR A 659 3.70 -7.48 -10.39
C TYR A 659 2.81 -7.07 -9.21
N VAL A 660 2.16 -5.91 -9.33
CA VAL A 660 1.15 -5.43 -8.38
C VAL A 660 -0.07 -6.36 -8.29
N ASP A 661 -0.89 -6.15 -7.29
CA ASP A 661 -2.16 -6.88 -7.15
C ASP A 661 -2.99 -6.91 -8.46
N PRO A 662 -3.68 -8.01 -8.74
CA PRO A 662 -3.84 -9.23 -7.93
C PRO A 662 -2.67 -10.24 -8.04
N ASP A 663 -1.66 -9.97 -8.84
CA ASP A 663 -0.57 -10.91 -9.14
C ASP A 663 0.23 -11.28 -7.88
N ASN A 664 0.62 -10.28 -7.07
CA ASN A 664 1.37 -10.48 -5.83
C ASN A 664 0.54 -11.14 -4.70
N ARG A 665 -0.79 -11.22 -4.84
CA ARG A 665 -1.70 -11.87 -3.88
C ARG A 665 -2.05 -13.31 -4.27
N GLY A 666 -1.47 -13.80 -5.37
CA GLY A 666 -1.66 -15.16 -5.84
C GLY A 666 -1.08 -16.22 -4.88
N THR A 667 -1.44 -17.47 -5.14
CA THR A 667 -0.97 -18.62 -4.35
C THR A 667 0.55 -18.77 -4.43
N VAL A 668 1.20 -18.93 -3.28
CA VAL A 668 2.64 -19.10 -3.13
C VAL A 668 2.97 -20.55 -2.83
N SER A 669 4.09 -21.02 -3.37
CA SER A 669 4.65 -22.32 -3.01
C SER A 669 5.56 -22.20 -1.79
N PHE A 670 5.10 -22.69 -0.65
CA PHE A 670 5.87 -22.72 0.60
C PHE A 670 6.87 -23.87 0.58
N ARG A 671 7.82 -23.78 -0.33
CA ARG A 671 8.93 -24.75 -0.50
C ARG A 671 10.18 -24.00 -0.90
N ARG A 672 11.32 -24.47 -0.44
CA ARG A 672 12.60 -23.99 -0.97
C ARG A 672 12.67 -24.30 -2.46
N GLN A 673 12.79 -23.25 -3.26
CA GLN A 673 12.99 -23.38 -4.70
C GLN A 673 14.48 -23.71 -4.98
N PRO A 674 14.79 -24.60 -5.92
CA PRO A 674 16.18 -25.01 -6.18
C PRO A 674 17.10 -23.86 -6.57
N ASP A 675 16.59 -22.90 -7.35
CA ASP A 675 17.30 -21.72 -7.85
C ASP A 675 17.43 -20.60 -6.81
N ALA A 676 16.60 -20.58 -5.79
CA ALA A 676 16.63 -19.58 -4.71
C ALA A 676 17.48 -20.04 -3.49
N GLY A 677 18.29 -21.08 -3.63
CA GLY A 677 19.02 -21.69 -2.51
C GLY A 677 19.88 -20.71 -1.71
N VAL A 678 20.52 -19.75 -2.35
CA VAL A 678 21.35 -18.73 -1.69
C VAL A 678 20.47 -17.75 -0.90
N LYS A 679 19.42 -17.23 -1.49
CA LYS A 679 18.51 -16.25 -0.82
C LYS A 679 17.84 -16.89 0.40
N TRP A 680 17.33 -18.11 0.24
CA TRP A 680 16.75 -18.87 1.33
C TRP A 680 17.76 -19.13 2.46
N PHE A 681 19.00 -19.53 2.11
CA PHE A 681 20.07 -19.75 3.07
C PHE A 681 20.42 -18.48 3.86
N VAL A 682 20.61 -17.35 3.18
CA VAL A 682 20.90 -16.04 3.80
C VAL A 682 19.76 -15.63 4.73
N THR A 683 18.53 -15.71 4.25
CA THR A 683 17.32 -15.38 5.04
C THR A 683 17.25 -16.23 6.31
N ARG A 684 17.36 -17.54 6.17
CA ARG A 684 17.31 -18.49 7.29
C ARG A 684 18.43 -18.24 8.29
N THR A 685 19.65 -18.07 7.83
CA THR A 685 20.81 -17.82 8.70
C THR A 685 20.61 -16.55 9.54
N LEU A 686 20.19 -15.45 8.92
CA LEU A 686 19.97 -14.18 9.61
C LEU A 686 18.79 -14.25 10.60
N LEU A 687 17.70 -14.93 10.24
CA LEU A 687 16.55 -15.09 11.15
C LEU A 687 16.90 -15.94 12.37
N HIS A 688 17.64 -17.03 12.18
CA HIS A 688 18.12 -17.84 13.30
C HIS A 688 19.15 -17.08 14.17
N PHE A 689 20.04 -16.30 13.55
CA PHE A 689 20.96 -15.44 14.27
C PHE A 689 20.21 -14.40 15.13
N ARG A 690 19.16 -13.78 14.60
CA ARG A 690 18.29 -12.87 15.39
C ARG A 690 17.61 -13.59 16.56
N LYS A 691 17.12 -14.82 16.36
CA LYS A 691 16.49 -15.62 17.43
C LYS A 691 17.46 -15.94 18.56
N LYS A 692 18.72 -16.22 18.24
CA LYS A 692 19.76 -16.53 19.23
C LYS A 692 20.30 -15.29 19.94
N ASN A 693 20.25 -14.13 19.28
CA ASN A 693 20.78 -12.86 19.80
C ASN A 693 19.69 -11.76 19.89
N PRO A 694 18.51 -12.00 20.50
CA PRO A 694 17.37 -11.11 20.42
C PRO A 694 17.65 -9.71 20.97
N LEU A 695 18.42 -9.62 22.04
CA LEU A 695 18.71 -8.36 22.71
C LEU A 695 19.64 -7.45 21.91
N LEU A 696 20.52 -8.01 21.08
CA LEU A 696 21.34 -7.24 20.14
C LEU A 696 20.46 -6.49 19.14
N PHE A 697 19.36 -7.09 18.69
CA PHE A 697 18.48 -6.49 17.70
C PHE A 697 17.41 -5.57 18.31
N GLN A 698 16.95 -5.87 19.53
CA GLN A 698 15.94 -5.08 20.23
C GLN A 698 16.52 -3.83 20.87
N HIS A 699 17.74 -3.93 21.45
CA HIS A 699 18.34 -2.89 22.28
C HIS A 699 19.75 -2.50 21.84
N GLY A 700 20.34 -3.17 20.85
CA GLY A 700 21.68 -2.88 20.37
C GLY A 700 21.78 -1.49 19.72
N GLU A 701 22.86 -0.81 20.00
CA GLU A 701 23.22 0.48 19.40
C GLU A 701 23.49 0.32 17.91
N TYR A 702 23.12 1.33 17.12
CA TYR A 702 23.45 1.43 15.69
C TYR A 702 24.65 2.37 15.52
N LEU A 703 25.73 1.86 14.98
CA LEU A 703 27.00 2.55 14.81
C LEU A 703 27.34 2.64 13.32
N PRO A 704 27.20 3.80 12.66
CA PRO A 704 27.67 3.98 11.29
C PRO A 704 29.18 3.82 11.20
N VAL A 705 29.64 3.25 10.09
CA VAL A 705 31.05 3.20 9.72
C VAL A 705 31.24 3.98 8.42
N ALA A 706 32.08 5.02 8.45
CA ALA A 706 32.32 5.84 7.27
C ALA A 706 33.25 5.12 6.28
N GLY A 707 32.89 5.15 5.01
CA GLY A 707 33.69 4.60 3.90
C GLY A 707 33.18 5.11 2.56
N GLU A 708 34.06 5.30 1.62
CA GLU A 708 33.70 5.72 0.25
C GLU A 708 33.22 4.51 -0.55
N GLY A 709 32.11 4.65 -1.28
CA GLY A 709 31.54 3.60 -2.11
C GLY A 709 30.99 2.40 -1.34
N VAL A 710 30.79 2.53 -0.01
CA VAL A 710 30.22 1.47 0.82
C VAL A 710 29.13 2.01 1.76
N LEU A 711 28.15 1.15 2.05
CA LEU A 711 27.22 1.30 3.15
C LEU A 711 27.69 0.36 4.27
N ALA A 712 28.22 0.91 5.37
CA ALA A 712 28.76 0.11 6.44
C ALA A 712 28.27 0.57 7.81
N TYR A 713 27.93 -0.38 8.68
CA TYR A 713 27.44 -0.12 10.03
C TYR A 713 27.65 -1.32 10.94
N ALA A 714 27.67 -1.07 12.24
CA ALA A 714 27.63 -2.12 13.24
C ALA A 714 26.38 -2.01 14.11
N ARG A 715 25.93 -3.18 14.63
CA ARG A 715 25.06 -3.28 15.79
C ARG A 715 25.90 -3.74 16.96
N ARG A 716 25.73 -3.10 18.11
CA ARG A 716 26.50 -3.42 19.31
C ARG A 716 25.62 -3.49 20.55
N ARG A 717 25.85 -4.52 21.37
CA ARG A 717 25.32 -4.58 22.73
C ARG A 717 26.33 -5.31 23.61
N GLU A 718 26.89 -4.59 24.60
CA GLU A 718 27.96 -5.14 25.43
C GLU A 718 29.11 -5.66 24.56
N ASP A 719 29.47 -6.93 24.69
CA ASP A 719 30.53 -7.58 23.89
C ASP A 719 30.01 -8.24 22.61
N GLN A 720 28.70 -8.16 22.34
CA GLN A 720 28.09 -8.69 21.12
C GLN A 720 28.10 -7.63 20.00
N TRP A 721 28.62 -8.01 18.84
CA TRP A 721 28.73 -7.15 17.68
C TRP A 721 28.28 -7.85 16.41
N LEU A 722 27.66 -7.09 15.53
CA LEU A 722 27.37 -7.46 14.14
C LEU A 722 27.83 -6.33 13.25
N LEU A 723 28.78 -6.57 12.35
CA LEU A 723 29.25 -5.60 11.35
C LEU A 723 28.73 -6.00 9.99
N VAL A 724 28.12 -5.04 9.27
CA VAL A 724 27.62 -5.19 7.92
C VAL A 724 28.35 -4.22 7.01
N VAL A 725 28.85 -4.70 5.88
CA VAL A 725 29.46 -3.89 4.83
C VAL A 725 28.87 -4.29 3.47
N ILE A 726 28.35 -3.30 2.75
CA ILE A 726 27.74 -3.45 1.43
C ILE A 726 28.46 -2.50 0.47
N SER A 727 28.97 -3.04 -0.64
CA SER A 727 29.56 -2.23 -1.71
C SER A 727 28.46 -1.58 -2.55
N LEU A 728 28.47 -0.26 -2.63
CA LEU A 728 27.53 0.51 -3.47
C LEU A 728 28.04 0.70 -4.90
N ASP A 729 29.36 0.60 -5.12
CA ASP A 729 30.00 0.79 -6.42
C ASP A 729 29.68 -0.37 -7.36
N GLY A 730 28.94 -0.08 -8.44
CA GLY A 730 28.46 -1.08 -9.38
C GLY A 730 29.52 -1.79 -10.24
N ASN A 731 30.76 -1.28 -10.31
CA ASN A 731 31.73 -1.61 -11.37
C ASN A 731 33.01 -2.32 -10.92
N ARG A 732 33.18 -2.72 -9.66
CA ARG A 732 34.42 -3.37 -9.19
C ARG A 732 34.54 -4.88 -9.51
N GLY A 733 33.63 -5.44 -10.31
CA GLY A 733 33.66 -6.87 -10.71
C GLY A 733 34.34 -7.18 -12.06
N ASN A 734 34.68 -6.21 -12.89
CA ASN A 734 35.32 -6.42 -14.19
C ASN A 734 36.66 -5.70 -14.31
N GLY A 735 37.73 -6.29 -13.78
CA GLY A 735 39.08 -6.19 -14.34
C GLY A 735 39.79 -4.81 -14.32
N GLY A 736 39.29 -3.82 -13.60
CA GLY A 736 39.97 -2.54 -13.40
C GLY A 736 40.80 -2.57 -12.12
N ASN A 737 41.95 -3.20 -12.16
CA ASN A 737 42.92 -3.19 -11.05
C ASN A 737 43.70 -1.87 -11.08
N ASP A 738 43.11 -0.75 -10.60
CA ASP A 738 43.84 0.51 -10.46
C ASP A 738 44.42 0.72 -9.05
N GLY A 739 44.60 -0.35 -8.27
CA GLY A 739 45.43 -0.35 -7.07
C GLY A 739 45.10 0.64 -5.93
N SER A 740 44.02 1.44 -6.09
CA SER A 740 43.62 2.45 -5.09
C SER A 740 42.48 1.94 -4.18
N GLY A 741 42.53 0.69 -3.81
CA GLY A 741 41.52 0.11 -2.91
C GLY A 741 41.62 0.75 -1.53
N HIS A 742 40.65 1.62 -1.17
CA HIS A 742 40.58 2.22 0.15
C HIS A 742 40.31 1.16 1.20
N VAL A 743 41.14 1.11 2.25
CA VAL A 743 40.86 0.29 3.44
C VAL A 743 39.66 0.89 4.16
N LEU A 744 38.64 0.11 4.46
CA LEU A 744 37.55 0.55 5.35
C LEU A 744 38.09 0.56 6.79
N GLU A 745 38.42 1.73 7.29
CA GLU A 745 38.92 1.92 8.66
C GLU A 745 37.76 1.72 9.66
N LEU A 746 37.96 0.82 10.60
CA LEU A 746 37.02 0.63 11.72
C LEU A 746 37.34 1.63 12.84
N PRO A 747 36.31 2.31 13.40
CA PRO A 747 36.53 3.24 14.51
C PRO A 747 37.18 2.57 15.72
N PRO A 748 37.93 3.34 16.58
CA PRO A 748 38.47 2.83 17.82
C PRO A 748 37.40 2.16 18.71
N GLY A 749 37.74 1.01 19.29
CA GLY A 749 36.82 0.24 20.14
C GLY A 749 36.03 -0.85 19.41
N PHE A 750 36.16 -0.97 18.08
CA PHE A 750 35.64 -2.13 17.35
C PHE A 750 36.53 -3.37 17.62
N PRO A 751 35.96 -4.58 17.63
CA PRO A 751 36.73 -5.82 17.69
C PRO A 751 37.74 -5.90 16.53
N THR A 752 38.84 -6.60 16.77
CA THR A 752 39.86 -6.88 15.73
C THR A 752 39.74 -8.30 15.17
N SER A 753 38.96 -9.18 15.81
CA SER A 753 38.68 -10.55 15.37
C SER A 753 37.20 -10.74 15.16
N TRP A 754 36.85 -11.34 14.06
CA TRP A 754 35.47 -11.55 13.64
C TRP A 754 35.28 -12.94 13.08
N ILE A 755 34.03 -13.38 12.97
CA ILE A 755 33.63 -14.59 12.24
C ILE A 755 32.68 -14.15 11.12
N HIS A 756 32.91 -14.63 9.91
CA HIS A 756 32.00 -14.37 8.80
C HIS A 756 30.73 -15.20 8.98
N LEU A 757 29.57 -14.54 9.11
CA LEU A 757 28.32 -15.17 9.54
C LEU A 757 27.84 -16.31 8.61
N PHE A 758 28.10 -16.19 7.30
CA PHE A 758 27.62 -17.18 6.33
C PHE A 758 28.61 -18.32 6.06
N THR A 759 29.91 -18.09 6.23
CA THR A 759 30.95 -19.12 5.94
C THR A 759 31.52 -19.74 7.21
N GLY A 760 31.40 -19.06 8.36
CA GLY A 760 32.06 -19.45 9.63
C GLY A 760 33.56 -19.18 9.64
N GLU A 761 34.14 -18.54 8.64
CA GLU A 761 35.56 -18.29 8.54
C GLU A 761 35.97 -17.13 9.48
N PRO A 762 37.12 -17.27 10.20
CA PRO A 762 37.64 -16.20 11.01
C PRO A 762 38.27 -15.09 10.13
N LEU A 763 38.04 -13.84 10.51
CA LEU A 763 38.58 -12.66 9.82
C LEU A 763 39.19 -11.68 10.83
N THR A 764 40.38 -11.16 10.52
CA THR A 764 41.04 -10.17 11.35
C THR A 764 41.06 -8.79 10.68
N THR A 765 40.62 -7.77 11.42
CA THR A 765 40.51 -6.39 10.92
C THR A 765 41.54 -5.42 11.51
N THR A 766 42.71 -5.95 11.89
CA THR A 766 43.85 -5.07 12.34
C THR A 766 44.23 -4.13 11.21
N GLY A 767 43.95 -2.81 11.37
CA GLY A 767 44.18 -1.80 10.33
C GLY A 767 43.04 -1.61 9.36
N GLY A 768 41.85 -2.17 9.64
CA GLY A 768 40.66 -2.05 8.84
C GLY A 768 40.37 -3.27 7.96
N LEU A 769 39.27 -3.20 7.21
CA LEU A 769 38.91 -4.19 6.18
C LEU A 769 39.60 -3.80 4.87
N ARG A 770 40.37 -4.74 4.34
CA ARG A 770 41.17 -4.50 3.11
C ARG A 770 40.30 -4.75 1.86
N PRO A 771 40.69 -4.18 0.69
CA PRO A 771 39.98 -4.36 -0.57
C PRO A 771 39.81 -5.81 -1.01
N ASP A 772 40.83 -6.66 -0.80
CA ASP A 772 40.77 -8.09 -1.09
C ASP A 772 39.73 -8.83 -0.23
N GLN A 773 39.51 -8.34 1.00
CA GLN A 773 38.44 -8.82 1.87
C GLN A 773 37.07 -8.29 1.48
N LEU A 774 37.04 -7.19 0.71
CA LEU A 774 35.83 -6.55 0.17
C LEU A 774 35.47 -7.04 -1.26
N GLU A 775 36.19 -8.04 -1.79
CA GLU A 775 35.86 -8.65 -3.11
C GLU A 775 34.41 -9.17 -3.19
N HIS A 776 33.84 -9.51 -2.04
CA HIS A 776 32.42 -9.80 -1.96
C HIS A 776 31.60 -8.52 -1.73
N ARG A 777 30.61 -8.26 -2.55
CA ARG A 777 29.71 -7.09 -2.43
C ARG A 777 29.02 -6.97 -1.06
N LEU A 778 28.89 -8.08 -0.34
CA LEU A 778 28.17 -8.16 0.91
C LEU A 778 28.99 -8.96 1.94
N ILE A 779 29.32 -8.31 3.05
CA ILE A 779 30.04 -8.94 4.18
C ILE A 779 29.19 -8.74 5.43
N VAL A 780 28.99 -9.83 6.19
CA VAL A 780 28.32 -9.82 7.49
C VAL A 780 29.21 -10.55 8.48
N LEU A 781 29.73 -9.82 9.47
CA LEU A 781 30.66 -10.32 10.48
C LEU A 781 30.02 -10.26 11.86
N GLU A 782 30.28 -11.29 12.67
CA GLU A 782 29.86 -11.33 14.06
C GLU A 782 31.04 -11.45 15.01
N HIS A 783 30.91 -10.93 16.24
CA HIS A 783 31.85 -11.09 17.34
C HIS A 783 31.08 -11.18 18.66
N GLY A 784 31.47 -12.13 19.51
CA GLY A 784 30.85 -12.33 20.83
C GLY A 784 29.40 -12.80 20.80
N CYS A 785 28.86 -13.11 19.61
CA CYS A 785 27.47 -13.56 19.42
C CYS A 785 27.36 -15.09 19.46
N PHE A 786 26.14 -15.58 19.61
CA PHE A 786 25.83 -17.00 19.47
C PHE A 786 25.42 -17.31 18.02
N LEU A 787 26.04 -18.33 17.44
CA LEU A 787 25.65 -18.88 16.14
C LEU A 787 24.48 -19.86 16.23
#